data_de01e1413b68acbface3b0b81a27c461
#
_entry.id   de01e1413b68acbface3b0b81a27c461
#
_cell.length_a   1.000
_cell.length_b   1.000
_cell.length_c   1.000
_cell.angle_alpha   90.00
_cell.angle_beta   90.00
_cell.angle_gamma   90.00
#
_symmetry.space_group_name_H-M   'P 1'
#
loop_
_entity.id
_entity.type
_entity.pdbx_description
1 polymer ?
#
loop_
_entity_poly.entity_id
_entity_poly.type
_entity_poly.pdbx_seq_one_letter_code
_entity_poly.pdbx_strand_id
1 'polypeptide(L)'
;MKNSTEDKSSGPNSPDPKGGKPGEEPRRGMGPVTFLLIAGLVFSAFFLFSNTANHGTQVPYGFFWKQLKEKNVKSVEVHGELLIGEWIDVPAETPDELVGTLKLEFNTVLLSDYTGNSQLAPELETQARDGLEVKSERQTMSPAMELLTWLSIPLLFLLIMFLMMRRSGDPFGSGGMMGGFIRSPARRFEKSDEPVTYDDVAGLKFAKQDLEEIVDFLKNPEKYSKLGARIPKGVLLVGPPGTGKTLLARATAGEAGVPFFSINGSEFIQMFVGVGATRVRDLFKTARESSPCIVFIDEIDAVGRVRGAGVGGGHDEREQTLNQILSEMDGFEQTQAVIVLAATNRHDVLDPALLRPGRFDRHVTVDLPAREGRLGILKVHTKKVPLSDDVDMDALAKTTMGYSGAELQKLVNEAALRAAREDKRVVAMEDFYYAEDLIVMGTRRSEKVDVEERRLTAWHEAGHALLAWYQEGMDPVHKVSIVPRGQTGGVTRFLPEKEVPNVGRKAFFKRLVMTMGGRAAEMIVFNEYSAGASGDIEQATRTARHMMAHWGMSEKVGPVSFKQSDEHPFLGKEMHSYREFSEETARIIDIEVQEILKKANQTAIDMLTEHRDRLDALAEALLEHEELERKDVRKILGRRAGEDDESDSVEAETSAEEESAAADSAADSPSIESDTILESDTQIDLTDDEEST
;
A
#
# COMPACT_ATOMS: atom_id res chain seq x y z
N MET A 1 -33.53 -11.44 75.10
CA MET A 1 -33.89 -12.83 75.46
C MET A 1 -33.10 -13.71 74.56
N LYS A 2 -32.09 -14.27 75.13
CA LYS A 2 -31.78 -15.72 75.27
C LYS A 2 -31.50 -16.36 73.95
N ASN A 3 -30.34 -16.72 73.72
CA ASN A 3 -29.34 -17.70 74.20
C ASN A 3 -28.95 -18.55 73.02
N SER A 4 -27.75 -18.62 72.69
CA SER A 4 -26.65 -19.49 73.21
C SER A 4 -26.65 -20.79 72.41
N THR A 5 -25.60 -21.38 71.92
CA THR A 5 -24.22 -21.65 72.41
C THR A 5 -23.52 -22.38 71.27
N GLU A 6 -22.25 -22.13 71.04
CA GLU A 6 -21.11 -23.03 71.29
C GLU A 6 -21.24 -24.42 70.59
N ASP A 7 -20.26 -24.96 69.89
CA ASP A 7 -18.88 -25.23 70.27
C ASP A 7 -18.04 -25.73 69.10
N LYS A 8 -16.75 -25.37 69.03
CA LYS A 8 -15.54 -26.12 68.76
C LYS A 8 -15.56 -27.34 67.81
N SER A 9 -14.69 -27.50 66.87
CA SER A 9 -13.28 -27.77 67.11
C SER A 9 -12.54 -28.17 65.81
N SER A 10 -11.26 -27.86 65.78
CA SER A 10 -10.14 -28.56 65.14
C SER A 10 -10.10 -28.76 63.63
N GLY A 11 -9.18 -28.08 62.99
CA GLY A 11 -8.55 -28.55 61.78
C GLY A 11 -7.67 -29.81 62.07
N PRO A 12 -7.22 -30.42 61.05
CA PRO A 12 -5.85 -30.13 60.62
C PRO A 12 -5.53 -30.33 59.10
N ASN A 13 -4.42 -29.67 58.72
CA ASN A 13 -3.46 -30.08 57.66
C ASN A 13 -3.91 -30.29 56.25
N SER A 14 -3.65 -29.30 55.43
CA SER A 14 -3.33 -29.44 54.03
C SER A 14 -1.93 -30.05 53.85
N PRO A 15 -1.74 -31.07 53.03
CA PRO A 15 -0.41 -31.41 52.53
C PRO A 15 -0.15 -30.75 51.18
N ASP A 16 1.06 -30.16 51.07
CA ASP A 16 1.67 -29.67 49.82
C ASP A 16 1.56 -30.70 48.68
N PRO A 17 1.26 -30.26 47.44
CA PRO A 17 1.42 -31.12 46.27
C PRO A 17 2.90 -31.16 45.87
N LYS A 18 3.52 -32.28 46.17
CA LYS A 18 4.80 -32.71 45.63
C LYS A 18 4.79 -32.67 44.11
N GLY A 19 5.87 -32.13 43.54
CA GLY A 19 6.15 -32.07 42.11
C GLY A 19 5.96 -33.42 41.39
N GLY A 20 4.99 -33.47 40.53
CA GLY A 20 4.83 -34.53 39.56
C GLY A 20 5.79 -34.30 38.40
N LYS A 21 6.69 -35.22 38.15
CA LYS A 21 7.50 -35.34 36.95
C LYS A 21 6.58 -35.34 35.72
N PRO A 22 6.99 -34.76 34.56
CA PRO A 22 6.21 -34.89 33.33
C PRO A 22 6.03 -36.36 32.98
N GLY A 23 4.80 -36.83 32.94
CA GLY A 23 4.45 -38.16 32.52
C GLY A 23 4.92 -38.43 31.09
N GLU A 24 5.71 -39.47 30.90
CA GLU A 24 5.98 -40.04 29.59
C GLU A 24 4.63 -40.37 28.93
N GLU A 25 4.33 -39.74 27.83
CA GLU A 25 3.22 -40.12 26.96
C GLU A 25 3.48 -41.57 26.49
N PRO A 26 2.50 -42.49 26.56
CA PRO A 26 2.65 -43.84 26.08
C PRO A 26 2.95 -43.77 24.57
N ARG A 27 4.14 -44.26 24.18
CA ARG A 27 4.50 -44.49 22.77
C ARG A 27 3.43 -45.39 22.17
N ARG A 28 2.48 -44.80 21.45
CA ARG A 28 1.49 -45.54 20.65
C ARG A 28 2.24 -46.28 19.57
N GLY A 29 2.43 -47.57 19.78
CA GLY A 29 2.99 -48.51 18.80
C GLY A 29 2.17 -48.43 17.50
N MET A 30 2.83 -48.61 16.36
CA MET A 30 2.19 -48.75 15.07
C MET A 30 1.11 -49.82 15.14
N GLY A 31 -0.12 -49.47 14.79
CA GLY A 31 -1.18 -50.49 14.70
C GLY A 31 -0.92 -51.48 13.57
N PRO A 32 -1.45 -52.72 13.69
CA PRO A 32 -1.18 -53.79 12.73
C PRO A 32 -1.50 -53.41 11.27
N VAL A 33 -2.51 -52.58 11.04
CA VAL A 33 -2.89 -52.09 9.71
C VAL A 33 -1.82 -51.15 9.12
N THR A 34 -1.24 -50.28 9.94
CA THR A 34 -0.16 -49.38 9.49
C THR A 34 1.10 -50.12 9.14
N PHE A 35 1.40 -51.18 9.91
CA PHE A 35 2.54 -52.08 9.64
C PHE A 35 2.35 -52.84 8.32
N LEU A 36 1.16 -53.39 8.06
CA LEU A 36 0.85 -54.10 6.81
C LEU A 36 0.92 -53.19 5.58
N LEU A 37 0.44 -51.95 5.70
CA LEU A 37 0.50 -51.00 4.59
C LEU A 37 1.93 -50.55 4.27
N ILE A 38 2.77 -50.30 5.29
CA ILE A 38 4.20 -49.99 5.11
C ILE A 38 4.95 -51.20 4.56
N ALA A 39 4.69 -52.41 5.08
CA ALA A 39 5.30 -53.63 4.58
C ALA A 39 4.93 -53.92 3.10
N GLY A 40 3.67 -53.65 2.71
CA GLY A 40 3.23 -53.77 1.31
C GLY A 40 3.93 -52.75 0.40
N LEU A 41 4.13 -51.54 0.88
CA LEU A 41 4.81 -50.48 0.12
C LEU A 41 6.32 -50.77 -0.02
N VAL A 42 6.98 -51.23 1.03
CA VAL A 42 8.39 -51.66 1.01
C VAL A 42 8.56 -52.84 0.08
N PHE A 43 7.67 -53.83 0.15
CA PHE A 43 7.67 -54.97 -0.75
C PHE A 43 7.47 -54.57 -2.23
N SER A 44 6.54 -53.68 -2.50
CA SER A 44 6.31 -53.12 -3.86
C SER A 44 7.55 -52.35 -4.36
N ALA A 45 8.16 -51.52 -3.53
CA ALA A 45 9.38 -50.81 -3.87
C ALA A 45 10.56 -51.75 -4.11
N PHE A 46 10.76 -52.74 -3.24
CA PHE A 46 11.80 -53.74 -3.42
C PHE A 46 11.64 -54.49 -4.76
N PHE A 47 10.42 -54.85 -5.13
CA PHE A 47 10.13 -55.55 -6.38
C PHE A 47 10.34 -54.68 -7.62
N LEU A 48 10.04 -53.36 -7.54
CA LEU A 48 10.30 -52.40 -8.61
C LEU A 48 11.81 -52.19 -8.83
N PHE A 49 12.60 -52.20 -7.77
CA PHE A 49 14.06 -51.99 -7.84
C PHE A 49 14.86 -53.27 -8.09
N SER A 50 14.31 -54.46 -7.83
CA SER A 50 15.04 -55.70 -7.98
C SER A 50 15.13 -56.21 -9.43
N ASN A 51 14.44 -55.62 -10.38
CA ASN A 51 14.35 -56.09 -11.76
C ASN A 51 15.36 -55.39 -12.72
N THR A 52 16.35 -54.69 -12.20
CA THR A 52 17.49 -54.20 -13.01
C THR A 52 18.65 -55.19 -12.89
N ALA A 53 18.53 -56.39 -13.52
CA ALA A 53 19.67 -57.23 -13.74
C ALA A 53 20.58 -56.56 -14.79
N ASN A 54 21.78 -56.16 -14.39
CA ASN A 54 22.82 -55.72 -15.30
C ASN A 54 23.30 -56.91 -16.14
N HIS A 55 22.80 -57.03 -17.36
CA HIS A 55 23.27 -58.04 -18.32
C HIS A 55 24.47 -57.47 -19.08
N GLY A 56 25.68 -58.06 -18.83
CA GLY A 56 26.86 -57.81 -19.65
C GLY A 56 27.58 -56.49 -19.44
N THR A 57 28.60 -56.24 -20.26
CA THR A 57 29.39 -54.99 -20.23
C THR A 57 28.77 -53.96 -21.19
N GLN A 58 28.55 -52.76 -20.70
CA GLN A 58 28.02 -51.66 -21.56
C GLN A 58 29.11 -51.17 -22.50
N VAL A 59 28.84 -51.21 -23.80
CA VAL A 59 29.77 -50.77 -24.86
C VAL A 59 29.13 -49.61 -25.68
N PRO A 60 29.96 -48.69 -26.20
CA PRO A 60 29.49 -47.66 -27.12
C PRO A 60 28.90 -48.27 -28.39
N TYR A 61 27.83 -47.66 -28.94
CA TYR A 61 27.15 -48.13 -30.15
C TYR A 61 28.12 -48.24 -31.34
N GLY A 62 29.06 -47.30 -31.52
CA GLY A 62 30.03 -47.34 -32.56
C GLY A 62 30.99 -48.53 -32.49
N PHE A 63 31.35 -48.96 -31.29
CA PHE A 63 32.15 -50.16 -31.09
C PHE A 63 31.39 -51.45 -31.41
N PHE A 64 30.14 -51.56 -30.94
CA PHE A 64 29.23 -52.64 -31.33
C PHE A 64 29.10 -52.73 -32.86
N TRP A 65 28.87 -51.57 -33.54
CA TRP A 65 28.71 -51.51 -34.98
C TRP A 65 29.94 -52.00 -35.74
N LYS A 66 31.15 -51.69 -35.23
CA LYS A 66 32.43 -52.19 -35.78
C LYS A 66 32.51 -53.69 -35.66
N GLN A 67 32.23 -54.24 -34.48
CA GLN A 67 32.30 -55.69 -34.21
C GLN A 67 31.21 -56.43 -34.95
N LEU A 68 30.06 -55.87 -35.16
CA LEU A 68 29.03 -56.46 -36.01
C LEU A 68 29.50 -56.65 -37.48
N LYS A 69 30.12 -55.63 -38.07
CA LYS A 69 30.70 -55.72 -39.41
C LYS A 69 31.87 -56.70 -39.54
N GLU A 70 32.63 -56.86 -38.49
CA GLU A 70 33.69 -57.89 -38.39
C GLU A 70 33.17 -59.30 -38.15
N LYS A 71 31.85 -59.47 -38.11
CA LYS A 71 31.14 -60.76 -37.85
C LYS A 71 31.55 -61.41 -36.51
N ASN A 72 31.87 -60.60 -35.50
CA ASN A 72 32.25 -61.12 -34.16
C ASN A 72 31.06 -61.11 -33.16
N VAL A 73 29.82 -61.00 -33.64
CA VAL A 73 28.64 -61.05 -32.81
C VAL A 73 27.91 -62.36 -33.03
N LYS A 74 27.67 -63.08 -31.94
CA LYS A 74 27.03 -64.39 -31.94
C LYS A 74 25.52 -64.31 -31.86
N SER A 75 25.03 -63.46 -30.92
CA SER A 75 23.60 -63.24 -30.75
C SER A 75 23.28 -61.81 -30.40
N VAL A 76 22.11 -61.32 -30.80
CA VAL A 76 21.61 -59.98 -30.52
C VAL A 76 20.15 -60.10 -30.11
N GLU A 77 19.81 -59.48 -28.98
CA GLU A 77 18.48 -59.35 -28.44
C GLU A 77 18.11 -57.88 -28.25
N VAL A 78 17.03 -57.45 -28.88
CA VAL A 78 16.61 -56.05 -28.91
C VAL A 78 15.44 -55.85 -27.92
N HIS A 79 15.66 -55.05 -26.89
CA HIS A 79 14.70 -54.67 -25.86
C HIS A 79 14.41 -53.16 -25.89
N GLY A 80 13.57 -52.69 -26.79
CA GLY A 80 13.29 -51.27 -26.97
C GLY A 80 14.51 -50.46 -27.41
N GLU A 81 15.05 -49.62 -26.53
CA GLU A 81 16.27 -48.82 -26.79
C GLU A 81 17.55 -49.57 -26.33
N LEU A 82 17.44 -50.69 -25.67
CA LEU A 82 18.58 -51.47 -25.20
C LEU A 82 18.80 -52.67 -26.11
N LEU A 83 20.02 -52.83 -26.58
CA LEU A 83 20.44 -54.01 -27.35
C LEU A 83 21.42 -54.79 -26.46
N ILE A 84 21.12 -56.05 -26.25
CA ILE A 84 21.94 -57.00 -25.48
C ILE A 84 22.47 -58.04 -26.47
N GLY A 85 23.72 -58.44 -26.35
CA GLY A 85 24.30 -59.45 -27.22
C GLY A 85 25.43 -60.21 -26.61
N GLU A 86 25.90 -61.25 -27.35
CA GLU A 86 27.05 -62.08 -26.99
C GLU A 86 28.06 -62.03 -28.13
N TRP A 87 29.34 -61.83 -27.79
CA TRP A 87 30.43 -61.93 -28.77
C TRP A 87 30.73 -63.37 -29.14
N ILE A 88 31.30 -63.62 -30.34
CA ILE A 88 31.89 -64.93 -30.68
C ILE A 88 33.19 -65.08 -29.94
N ASP A 89 34.06 -64.10 -30.03
CA ASP A 89 35.27 -63.98 -29.22
C ASP A 89 35.33 -62.59 -28.59
N VAL A 90 35.78 -62.52 -27.32
CA VAL A 90 35.94 -61.24 -26.64
C VAL A 90 36.90 -60.35 -27.42
N PRO A 91 36.50 -59.17 -27.92
CA PRO A 91 37.39 -58.30 -28.71
C PRO A 91 38.68 -57.96 -27.95
N ALA A 92 39.80 -58.04 -28.61
CA ALA A 92 41.09 -57.73 -28.02
C ALA A 92 41.32 -56.20 -27.88
N GLU A 93 40.59 -55.40 -28.67
CA GLU A 93 40.58 -53.94 -28.55
C GLU A 93 39.49 -53.55 -27.56
N THR A 94 39.85 -52.76 -26.57
CA THR A 94 38.87 -52.15 -25.62
C THR A 94 38.56 -50.74 -26.03
N PRO A 95 37.28 -50.29 -26.04
CA PRO A 95 36.95 -48.87 -26.27
C PRO A 95 37.56 -47.96 -25.20
N ASP A 96 38.06 -46.78 -25.56
CA ASP A 96 38.70 -45.82 -24.66
C ASP A 96 37.79 -45.33 -23.51
N GLU A 97 36.50 -45.51 -23.64
CA GLU A 97 35.47 -45.09 -22.61
C GLU A 97 35.08 -46.21 -21.66
N LEU A 98 35.65 -47.37 -21.71
CA LEU A 98 35.23 -48.52 -20.93
C LEU A 98 35.83 -48.53 -19.52
N VAL A 99 35.01 -48.47 -18.51
CA VAL A 99 35.39 -48.66 -17.10
C VAL A 99 35.23 -50.15 -16.74
N GLY A 100 36.24 -50.99 -17.04
CA GLY A 100 36.23 -52.40 -16.72
C GLY A 100 36.74 -53.32 -17.84
N THR A 101 36.74 -54.67 -17.58
CA THR A 101 37.12 -55.68 -18.58
C THR A 101 35.91 -56.09 -19.43
N LEU A 102 36.09 -56.22 -20.75
CA LEU A 102 35.08 -56.75 -21.64
C LEU A 102 34.70 -58.18 -21.24
N LYS A 103 33.38 -58.44 -21.13
CA LYS A 103 32.81 -59.77 -20.91
C LYS A 103 32.26 -60.32 -22.23
N LEU A 104 31.95 -61.61 -22.24
CA LEU A 104 31.37 -62.26 -23.40
C LEU A 104 29.97 -61.66 -23.74
N GLU A 105 29.22 -61.26 -22.70
CA GLU A 105 27.95 -60.57 -22.84
C GLU A 105 28.16 -59.04 -22.82
N PHE A 106 27.51 -58.35 -23.72
CA PHE A 106 27.54 -56.90 -23.82
C PHE A 106 26.12 -56.31 -23.91
N ASN A 107 26.02 -55.05 -23.55
CA ASN A 107 24.84 -54.24 -23.86
C ASN A 107 25.23 -52.88 -24.44
N THR A 108 24.36 -52.33 -25.29
CA THR A 108 24.53 -51.01 -25.90
C THR A 108 23.17 -50.34 -26.02
N VAL A 109 23.15 -49.02 -25.92
CA VAL A 109 21.93 -48.21 -26.04
C VAL A 109 21.78 -47.72 -27.49
N LEU A 110 20.62 -47.98 -28.07
CA LEU A 110 20.23 -47.46 -29.37
C LEU A 110 19.69 -46.05 -29.18
N LEU A 111 20.28 -45.05 -29.81
CA LEU A 111 19.74 -43.71 -29.84
C LEU A 111 18.39 -43.69 -30.59
N SER A 112 17.39 -43.00 -30.08
CA SER A 112 16.01 -42.97 -30.59
C SER A 112 15.90 -42.61 -32.09
N ASP A 113 16.88 -41.89 -32.62
CA ASP A 113 16.94 -41.55 -34.06
C ASP A 113 17.36 -42.75 -34.93
N TYR A 114 17.88 -43.81 -34.38
CA TYR A 114 18.32 -45.00 -35.10
C TYR A 114 17.27 -46.11 -35.17
N THR A 115 16.16 -45.98 -34.43
CA THR A 115 15.05 -46.99 -34.48
C THR A 115 14.14 -46.82 -35.70
N GLY A 116 14.18 -45.68 -36.39
CA GLY A 116 13.29 -45.38 -37.53
C GLY A 116 13.90 -45.37 -38.93
N ASN A 117 15.23 -45.28 -39.05
CA ASN A 117 15.87 -45.18 -40.36
C ASN A 117 17.19 -45.96 -40.38
N SER A 118 17.15 -47.19 -39.94
CA SER A 118 18.37 -47.82 -39.50
C SER A 118 18.98 -48.73 -40.59
N GLN A 119 20.18 -48.46 -40.91
CA GLN A 119 21.07 -49.41 -41.53
C GLN A 119 21.29 -50.66 -40.65
N LEU A 120 20.91 -50.60 -39.37
CA LEU A 120 21.03 -51.70 -38.41
C LEU A 120 20.09 -52.87 -38.76
N ALA A 121 18.82 -52.61 -39.05
CA ALA A 121 17.87 -53.71 -39.34
C ALA A 121 18.23 -54.51 -40.61
N PRO A 122 18.57 -53.84 -41.74
CA PRO A 122 19.02 -54.59 -42.93
C PRO A 122 20.34 -55.31 -42.71
N GLU A 123 21.26 -54.76 -41.93
CA GLU A 123 22.56 -55.40 -41.62
C GLU A 123 22.33 -56.63 -40.71
N LEU A 124 21.52 -56.52 -39.70
CA LEU A 124 21.14 -57.68 -38.85
C LEU A 124 20.43 -58.76 -39.63
N GLU A 125 19.52 -58.38 -40.56
CA GLU A 125 18.89 -59.38 -41.45
C GLU A 125 19.87 -60.09 -42.38
N THR A 126 20.85 -59.32 -42.88
CA THR A 126 21.89 -59.90 -43.75
C THR A 126 22.77 -60.86 -42.98
N GLN A 127 23.21 -60.51 -41.81
CA GLN A 127 24.08 -61.33 -40.98
C GLN A 127 23.32 -62.50 -40.28
N ALA A 128 21.99 -62.36 -40.06
CA ALA A 128 21.17 -63.47 -39.62
C ALA A 128 21.09 -64.62 -40.64
N ARG A 129 21.21 -64.28 -41.92
CA ARG A 129 21.35 -65.32 -43.00
C ARG A 129 22.69 -66.05 -42.94
N ASP A 130 23.69 -65.37 -42.39
CA ASP A 130 25.08 -65.89 -42.25
C ASP A 130 25.33 -66.57 -40.89
N GLY A 131 24.31 -66.69 -40.00
CA GLY A 131 24.40 -67.44 -38.75
C GLY A 131 24.26 -66.62 -37.47
N LEU A 132 24.02 -65.33 -37.52
CA LEU A 132 23.75 -64.49 -36.33
C LEU A 132 22.36 -64.80 -35.77
N GLU A 133 22.25 -65.13 -34.49
CA GLU A 133 20.95 -65.30 -33.81
C GLU A 133 20.37 -63.93 -33.43
N VAL A 134 19.28 -63.55 -34.10
CA VAL A 134 18.56 -62.29 -33.73
C VAL A 134 17.24 -62.68 -33.07
N LYS A 135 17.09 -62.26 -31.78
CA LYS A 135 15.84 -62.40 -31.02
C LYS A 135 15.26 -61.01 -30.75
N SER A 136 13.94 -60.87 -30.89
CA SER A 136 13.21 -59.67 -30.53
C SER A 136 12.09 -60.10 -29.55
N GLU A 137 12.23 -59.73 -28.28
CA GLU A 137 11.18 -59.89 -27.29
C GLU A 137 10.50 -58.57 -26.99
N ARG A 138 9.21 -58.52 -27.16
CA ARG A 138 8.40 -57.43 -26.61
C ARG A 138 8.34 -57.66 -25.09
N GLN A 139 8.90 -56.74 -24.30
CA GLN A 139 8.62 -56.72 -22.87
C GLN A 139 7.13 -56.42 -22.66
N THR A 140 6.33 -57.47 -22.61
CA THR A 140 4.99 -57.37 -22.05
C THR A 140 5.13 -57.66 -20.56
N MET A 141 4.93 -56.60 -19.73
CA MET A 141 4.79 -56.83 -18.28
C MET A 141 3.74 -57.89 -18.06
N SER A 142 3.97 -58.84 -17.19
CA SER A 142 2.95 -59.84 -16.88
C SER A 142 1.66 -59.13 -16.42
N PRO A 143 0.47 -59.60 -16.75
CA PRO A 143 -0.79 -58.97 -16.35
C PRO A 143 -0.90 -58.78 -14.83
N ALA A 144 -0.22 -59.59 -14.04
CA ALA A 144 -0.14 -59.44 -12.60
C ALA A 144 0.71 -58.23 -12.17
N MET A 145 1.79 -57.90 -12.90
CA MET A 145 2.64 -56.74 -12.65
C MET A 145 1.93 -55.42 -13.03
N GLU A 146 1.23 -55.43 -14.15
CA GLU A 146 0.44 -54.30 -14.60
C GLU A 146 -0.68 -53.97 -13.60
N LEU A 147 -1.37 -54.99 -13.08
CA LEU A 147 -2.36 -54.82 -12.02
C LEU A 147 -1.74 -54.28 -10.72
N LEU A 148 -0.54 -54.73 -10.35
CA LEU A 148 0.16 -54.34 -9.14
C LEU A 148 0.61 -52.87 -9.20
N THR A 149 1.10 -52.39 -10.36
CA THR A 149 1.47 -51.01 -10.57
C THR A 149 0.24 -50.07 -10.56
N TRP A 150 -0.85 -50.49 -11.19
CA TRP A 150 -2.12 -49.76 -11.14
C TRP A 150 -2.71 -49.69 -9.73
N LEU A 151 -2.54 -50.70 -8.91
CA LEU A 151 -3.04 -50.76 -7.53
C LEU A 151 -2.14 -49.98 -6.53
N SER A 152 -0.86 -49.85 -6.82
CA SER A 152 0.12 -49.22 -5.92
C SER A 152 -0.15 -47.71 -5.73
N ILE A 153 -0.55 -47.02 -6.77
CA ILE A 153 -0.84 -45.55 -6.70
C ILE A 153 -2.07 -45.26 -5.83
N PRO A 154 -3.24 -45.92 -6.03
CA PRO A 154 -4.37 -45.76 -5.13
C PRO A 154 -4.09 -46.18 -3.68
N LEU A 155 -3.31 -47.25 -3.49
CA LEU A 155 -2.94 -47.75 -2.14
C LEU A 155 -2.03 -46.74 -1.41
N LEU A 156 -1.09 -46.10 -2.12
CA LEU A 156 -0.23 -45.04 -1.60
C LEU A 156 -1.07 -43.81 -1.23
N PHE A 157 -2.02 -43.44 -2.09
CA PHE A 157 -2.94 -42.33 -1.81
C PHE A 157 -3.81 -42.61 -0.57
N LEU A 158 -4.36 -43.79 -0.45
CA LEU A 158 -5.13 -44.23 0.73
C LEU A 158 -4.27 -44.27 2.00
N LEU A 159 -3.00 -44.66 1.90
CA LEU A 159 -2.05 -44.65 3.01
C LEU A 159 -1.75 -43.21 3.47
N ILE A 160 -1.46 -42.31 2.53
CA ILE A 160 -1.21 -40.90 2.84
C ILE A 160 -2.47 -40.28 3.45
N MET A 161 -3.64 -40.50 2.88
CA MET A 161 -4.92 -40.05 3.40
C MET A 161 -5.21 -40.60 4.82
N PHE A 162 -4.95 -41.87 5.05
CA PHE A 162 -5.09 -42.51 6.36
C PHE A 162 -4.09 -41.97 7.40
N LEU A 163 -2.83 -41.70 7.01
CA LEU A 163 -1.84 -41.04 7.87
C LEU A 163 -2.21 -39.60 8.18
N MET A 164 -2.74 -38.85 7.20
CA MET A 164 -3.28 -37.51 7.43
C MET A 164 -4.50 -37.54 8.35
N MET A 165 -5.44 -38.47 8.16
CA MET A 165 -6.60 -38.62 9.06
C MET A 165 -6.19 -39.02 10.48
N ARG A 166 -5.17 -39.83 10.66
CA ARG A 166 -4.68 -40.25 11.97
C ARG A 166 -3.88 -39.16 12.70
N ARG A 167 -3.26 -38.24 11.95
CA ARG A 167 -2.49 -37.09 12.50
C ARG A 167 -3.36 -35.92 12.80
N SER A 168 -4.46 -35.74 12.07
CA SER A 168 -5.49 -34.73 12.28
C SER A 168 -6.63 -35.43 13.05
N GLY A 169 -6.68 -35.22 14.36
CA GLY A 169 -7.87 -35.58 15.10
C GLY A 169 -9.06 -34.82 14.48
N ASP A 170 -10.07 -35.53 13.97
CA ASP A 170 -11.27 -35.05 13.29
C ASP A 170 -11.03 -34.06 12.11
N PRO A 171 -10.92 -34.55 10.86
CA PRO A 171 -10.81 -33.65 9.69
C PRO A 171 -12.08 -32.84 9.41
N PHE A 172 -13.19 -33.16 10.03
CA PHE A 172 -14.47 -32.43 9.97
C PHE A 172 -14.84 -31.75 11.29
N GLY A 173 -14.03 -31.89 12.34
CA GLY A 173 -14.21 -31.17 13.60
C GLY A 173 -13.64 -29.75 13.51
N SER A 174 -14.11 -28.84 14.36
CA SER A 174 -13.86 -27.38 14.36
C SER A 174 -12.39 -26.92 14.41
N GLY A 175 -11.42 -27.77 14.17
CA GLY A 175 -9.96 -27.50 14.16
C GLY A 175 -9.22 -28.00 12.93
N GLY A 176 -9.90 -28.57 11.91
CA GLY A 176 -9.27 -29.09 10.69
C GLY A 176 -8.76 -27.98 9.77
N MET A 177 -7.95 -28.35 8.77
CA MET A 177 -7.27 -27.46 7.82
C MET A 177 -8.19 -26.43 7.13
N MET A 178 -9.50 -26.69 7.04
CA MET A 178 -10.52 -25.75 6.57
C MET A 178 -11.01 -24.78 7.66
N GLY A 179 -10.92 -25.13 8.94
CA GLY A 179 -11.35 -24.26 10.04
C GLY A 179 -10.54 -22.97 10.18
N GLY A 180 -9.27 -22.99 9.77
CA GLY A 180 -8.43 -21.80 9.74
C GLY A 180 -8.81 -20.76 8.66
N PHE A 181 -9.38 -21.22 7.55
CA PHE A 181 -9.85 -20.32 6.47
C PHE A 181 -11.23 -19.71 6.72
N ILE A 182 -12.02 -20.31 7.61
CA ILE A 182 -13.42 -19.93 7.89
C ILE A 182 -13.51 -18.93 9.04
N ARG A 183 -12.53 -18.93 9.97
CA ARG A 183 -12.53 -17.97 11.07
C ARG A 183 -12.30 -16.55 10.59
N SER A 184 -13.06 -15.62 11.15
CA SER A 184 -12.88 -14.20 10.89
C SER A 184 -11.46 -13.77 11.29
N PRO A 185 -10.70 -13.08 10.42
CA PRO A 185 -9.40 -12.50 10.75
C PRO A 185 -9.54 -11.24 11.63
N ALA A 186 -10.77 -10.90 12.07
CA ALA A 186 -11.03 -9.71 12.86
C ALA A 186 -10.11 -9.66 14.08
N ARG A 187 -9.37 -8.56 14.19
CA ARG A 187 -8.50 -8.31 15.34
C ARG A 187 -9.36 -7.87 16.51
N ARG A 188 -9.37 -8.69 17.57
CA ARG A 188 -9.93 -8.29 18.84
C ARG A 188 -8.91 -7.44 19.58
N PHE A 189 -9.21 -6.17 19.76
CA PHE A 189 -8.48 -5.34 20.70
C PHE A 189 -9.15 -5.51 22.06
N GLU A 190 -8.54 -6.32 22.92
CA GLU A 190 -8.93 -6.41 24.31
C GLU A 190 -8.59 -5.07 25.00
N LYS A 191 -9.20 -4.85 26.19
CA LYS A 191 -8.94 -3.67 26.99
C LYS A 191 -7.43 -3.55 27.22
N SER A 192 -6.79 -2.62 26.50
CA SER A 192 -5.37 -2.33 26.68
C SER A 192 -5.15 -1.64 28.03
N ASP A 193 -3.99 -1.82 28.62
CA ASP A 193 -3.60 -1.09 29.83
C ASP A 193 -3.59 0.43 29.59
N GLU A 194 -3.41 0.86 28.33
CA GLU A 194 -3.54 2.26 27.87
C GLU A 194 -4.59 2.32 26.72
N PRO A 195 -5.89 2.46 27.02
CA PRO A 195 -6.89 2.60 25.99
C PRO A 195 -6.77 3.95 25.27
N VAL A 196 -6.88 3.95 23.96
CA VAL A 196 -7.01 5.19 23.16
C VAL A 196 -8.34 5.84 23.49
N THR A 197 -8.34 7.10 23.90
CA THR A 197 -9.52 7.88 24.29
C THR A 197 -9.70 9.09 23.38
N TYR A 198 -10.75 9.88 23.61
CA TYR A 198 -10.97 11.12 22.85
C TYR A 198 -9.91 12.20 23.10
N ASP A 199 -9.12 12.10 24.16
CA ASP A 199 -8.00 12.99 24.42
C ASP A 199 -6.84 12.76 23.44
N ASP A 200 -6.72 11.54 22.91
CA ASP A 200 -5.71 11.20 21.89
C ASP A 200 -6.12 11.62 20.48
N VAL A 201 -7.37 12.01 20.29
CA VAL A 201 -7.92 12.47 19.01
C VAL A 201 -8.01 13.99 19.03
N ALA A 202 -7.08 14.68 18.43
CA ALA A 202 -7.12 16.13 18.34
C ALA A 202 -8.17 16.62 17.33
N GLY A 203 -8.86 17.72 17.61
CA GLY A 203 -9.91 18.28 16.76
C GLY A 203 -11.19 17.42 16.73
N LEU A 204 -11.90 17.42 15.60
CA LEU A 204 -13.10 16.61 15.32
C LEU A 204 -14.23 16.81 16.38
N LYS A 205 -14.41 18.04 16.88
CA LYS A 205 -15.35 18.37 17.97
C LYS A 205 -16.76 17.85 17.68
N PHE A 206 -17.30 18.09 16.49
CA PHE A 206 -18.66 17.67 16.10
C PHE A 206 -18.76 16.14 15.98
N ALA A 207 -17.79 15.50 15.32
CA ALA A 207 -17.78 14.04 15.17
C ALA A 207 -17.70 13.34 16.53
N LYS A 208 -16.95 13.89 17.49
CA LYS A 208 -16.92 13.40 18.87
C LYS A 208 -18.28 13.54 19.56
N GLN A 209 -18.92 14.73 19.47
CA GLN A 209 -20.25 14.97 20.03
C GLN A 209 -21.28 13.99 19.48
N ASP A 210 -21.29 13.75 18.16
CA ASP A 210 -22.21 12.78 17.55
C ASP A 210 -22.00 11.35 18.08
N LEU A 211 -20.77 10.99 18.45
CA LEU A 211 -20.42 9.69 18.97
C LEU A 211 -20.55 9.59 20.51
N GLU A 212 -20.59 10.70 21.24
CA GLU A 212 -20.80 10.73 22.71
C GLU A 212 -22.14 10.09 23.12
N GLU A 213 -23.18 10.25 22.31
CA GLU A 213 -24.47 9.57 22.55
C GLU A 213 -24.33 8.04 22.50
N ILE A 214 -23.46 7.54 21.61
CA ILE A 214 -23.17 6.10 21.48
C ILE A 214 -22.38 5.63 22.70
N VAL A 215 -21.42 6.41 23.14
CA VAL A 215 -20.63 6.14 24.36
C VAL A 215 -21.55 6.09 25.59
N ASP A 216 -22.46 7.08 25.78
CA ASP A 216 -23.38 7.09 26.90
C ASP A 216 -24.33 5.87 26.85
N PHE A 217 -24.81 5.48 25.66
CA PHE A 217 -25.59 4.26 25.51
C PHE A 217 -24.83 2.99 25.90
N LEU A 218 -23.61 2.83 25.40
CA LEU A 218 -22.81 1.64 25.71
C LEU A 218 -22.48 1.56 27.22
N LYS A 219 -22.30 2.73 27.87
CA LYS A 219 -22.10 2.83 29.34
C LYS A 219 -23.40 2.58 30.11
N ASN A 220 -24.54 3.08 29.61
CA ASN A 220 -25.83 3.13 30.35
C ASN A 220 -27.03 2.64 29.49
N PRO A 221 -27.05 1.40 29.00
CA PRO A 221 -28.08 0.91 28.06
C PRO A 221 -29.52 0.92 28.66
N GLU A 222 -29.63 0.71 29.97
CA GLU A 222 -30.94 0.71 30.66
C GLU A 222 -31.65 2.07 30.65
N LYS A 223 -30.93 3.18 30.68
CA LYS A 223 -31.45 4.54 30.62
C LYS A 223 -32.29 4.75 29.37
N TYR A 224 -31.78 4.31 28.23
CA TYR A 224 -32.43 4.45 26.93
C TYR A 224 -33.60 3.47 26.74
N SER A 225 -33.40 2.23 27.17
CA SER A 225 -34.45 1.21 27.11
C SER A 225 -35.71 1.60 27.90
N LYS A 226 -35.57 2.20 29.09
CA LYS A 226 -36.69 2.67 29.92
C LYS A 226 -37.54 3.78 29.29
N LEU A 227 -36.90 4.60 28.40
CA LEU A 227 -37.57 5.68 27.68
C LEU A 227 -38.13 5.22 26.31
N GLY A 228 -37.90 3.95 25.93
CA GLY A 228 -38.30 3.42 24.61
C GLY A 228 -37.51 4.01 23.44
N ALA A 229 -36.38 4.64 23.69
CA ALA A 229 -35.51 5.20 22.65
C ALA A 229 -34.85 4.08 21.84
N ARG A 230 -34.87 4.21 20.53
CA ARG A 230 -34.17 3.31 19.60
C ARG A 230 -32.84 3.92 19.25
N ILE A 231 -31.79 3.19 19.55
CA ILE A 231 -30.43 3.63 19.25
C ILE A 231 -30.02 3.14 17.87
N PRO A 232 -29.24 3.92 17.13
CA PRO A 232 -28.74 3.49 15.84
C PRO A 232 -27.91 2.22 16.01
N LYS A 233 -28.20 1.19 15.20
CA LYS A 233 -27.44 -0.06 15.19
C LYS A 233 -26.10 0.11 14.49
N GLY A 234 -26.05 1.04 13.55
CA GLY A 234 -24.88 1.33 12.75
C GLY A 234 -24.65 2.81 12.52
N VAL A 235 -23.38 3.21 12.53
CA VAL A 235 -22.92 4.56 12.20
C VAL A 235 -21.90 4.49 11.11
N LEU A 236 -22.06 5.33 10.10
CA LEU A 236 -21.14 5.44 8.99
C LEU A 236 -20.25 6.68 9.17
N LEU A 237 -18.94 6.46 9.29
CA LEU A 237 -17.93 7.52 9.30
C LEU A 237 -17.53 7.82 7.85
N VAL A 238 -17.81 9.03 7.39
CA VAL A 238 -17.57 9.49 6.02
C VAL A 238 -16.53 10.59 6.02
N GLY A 239 -15.56 10.56 5.11
CA GLY A 239 -14.61 11.66 4.96
C GLY A 239 -13.37 11.28 4.16
N PRO A 240 -12.51 12.27 3.84
CA PRO A 240 -11.27 12.05 3.09
C PRO A 240 -10.35 11.03 3.76
N PRO A 241 -9.43 10.40 3.00
CA PRO A 241 -8.44 9.50 3.58
C PRO A 241 -7.51 10.25 4.56
N GLY A 242 -7.04 9.54 5.59
CA GLY A 242 -6.09 10.10 6.56
C GLY A 242 -6.68 11.06 7.60
N THR A 243 -8.00 11.29 7.64
CA THR A 243 -8.66 12.17 8.62
C THR A 243 -8.82 11.56 10.03
N GLY A 244 -8.45 10.29 10.21
CA GLY A 244 -8.49 9.65 11.53
C GLY A 244 -9.75 8.85 11.84
N LYS A 245 -10.55 8.44 10.84
CA LYS A 245 -11.78 7.66 11.03
C LYS A 245 -11.58 6.40 11.87
N THR A 246 -10.58 5.61 11.57
CA THR A 246 -10.22 4.39 12.31
C THR A 246 -9.77 4.71 13.74
N LEU A 247 -9.00 5.80 13.92
CA LEU A 247 -8.57 6.26 15.25
C LEU A 247 -9.76 6.72 16.09
N LEU A 248 -10.69 7.49 15.50
CA LEU A 248 -11.92 7.96 16.15
C LEU A 248 -12.81 6.78 16.58
N ALA A 249 -12.98 5.78 15.72
CA ALA A 249 -13.76 4.58 16.06
C ALA A 249 -13.14 3.81 17.26
N ARG A 250 -11.80 3.69 17.27
CA ARG A 250 -11.08 3.05 18.37
C ARG A 250 -11.15 3.87 19.66
N ALA A 251 -11.06 5.19 19.55
CA ALA A 251 -11.22 6.09 20.70
C ALA A 251 -12.62 6.02 21.29
N THR A 252 -13.66 5.89 20.46
CA THR A 252 -15.05 5.71 20.90
C THR A 252 -15.20 4.43 21.74
N ALA A 253 -14.57 3.33 21.35
CA ALA A 253 -14.58 2.09 22.11
C ALA A 253 -13.82 2.21 23.44
N GLY A 254 -12.65 2.87 23.41
CA GLY A 254 -11.86 3.13 24.62
C GLY A 254 -12.60 4.04 25.60
N GLU A 255 -13.25 5.09 25.10
CA GLU A 255 -14.08 5.99 25.91
C GLU A 255 -15.28 5.27 26.52
N ALA A 256 -15.91 4.37 25.77
CA ALA A 256 -17.00 3.53 26.28
C ALA A 256 -16.51 2.39 27.20
N GLY A 257 -15.24 2.05 27.18
CA GLY A 257 -14.66 0.94 27.95
C GLY A 257 -15.11 -0.45 27.50
N VAL A 258 -15.47 -0.59 26.20
CA VAL A 258 -15.99 -1.83 25.60
C VAL A 258 -15.00 -2.47 24.64
N PRO A 259 -15.09 -3.81 24.37
CA PRO A 259 -14.29 -4.48 23.38
C PRO A 259 -14.46 -3.89 21.97
N PHE A 260 -13.37 -3.83 21.21
CA PHE A 260 -13.33 -3.32 19.84
C PHE A 260 -12.89 -4.41 18.88
N PHE A 261 -13.75 -4.76 17.91
CA PHE A 261 -13.47 -5.71 16.85
C PHE A 261 -13.28 -4.96 15.54
N SER A 262 -12.09 -5.01 14.96
CA SER A 262 -11.76 -4.31 13.72
C SER A 262 -11.47 -5.28 12.60
N ILE A 263 -12.05 -5.01 11.42
CA ILE A 263 -11.81 -5.72 10.18
C ILE A 263 -11.81 -4.74 9.01
N ASN A 264 -10.98 -5.01 7.99
CA ASN A 264 -11.05 -4.27 6.72
C ASN A 264 -12.07 -4.93 5.79
N GLY A 265 -12.89 -4.12 5.10
CA GLY A 265 -13.88 -4.61 4.13
C GLY A 265 -13.27 -5.48 3.03
N SER A 266 -12.03 -5.21 2.63
CA SER A 266 -11.29 -6.03 1.66
C SER A 266 -11.01 -7.46 2.17
N GLU A 267 -10.93 -7.70 3.49
CA GLU A 267 -10.69 -9.02 4.06
C GLU A 267 -11.89 -9.98 3.92
N PHE A 268 -13.06 -9.44 3.59
CA PHE A 268 -14.23 -10.25 3.28
C PHE A 268 -14.24 -10.75 1.83
N ILE A 269 -13.44 -10.14 0.94
CA ILE A 269 -13.38 -10.53 -0.48
C ILE A 269 -12.36 -11.66 -0.61
N GLN A 270 -12.83 -12.83 -1.05
CA GLN A 270 -11.99 -14.01 -1.23
C GLN A 270 -12.23 -14.63 -2.62
N MET A 271 -11.33 -15.47 -3.07
CA MET A 271 -11.46 -16.18 -4.33
C MET A 271 -12.58 -17.26 -4.31
N PHE A 272 -12.94 -17.75 -3.11
CA PHE A 272 -13.93 -18.82 -2.95
C PHE A 272 -15.27 -18.27 -2.51
N VAL A 273 -16.30 -18.56 -3.28
CA VAL A 273 -17.68 -18.12 -3.03
C VAL A 273 -18.19 -18.61 -1.67
N GLY A 274 -18.75 -17.69 -0.86
CA GLY A 274 -19.36 -17.99 0.44
C GLY A 274 -18.42 -17.90 1.65
N VAL A 275 -17.12 -17.76 1.45
CA VAL A 275 -16.15 -17.59 2.56
C VAL A 275 -16.34 -16.23 3.22
N GLY A 276 -16.52 -15.17 2.44
CA GLY A 276 -16.80 -13.82 2.96
C GLY A 276 -18.03 -13.77 3.84
N ALA A 277 -19.16 -14.32 3.38
CA ALA A 277 -20.39 -14.39 4.16
C ALA A 277 -20.24 -15.20 5.47
N THR A 278 -19.42 -16.25 5.45
CA THR A 278 -19.17 -17.05 6.67
C THR A 278 -18.34 -16.25 7.69
N ARG A 279 -17.33 -15.49 7.23
CA ARG A 279 -16.52 -14.60 8.08
C ARG A 279 -17.36 -13.49 8.71
N VAL A 280 -18.29 -12.91 7.95
CA VAL A 280 -19.25 -11.93 8.48
C VAL A 280 -20.06 -12.56 9.61
N ARG A 281 -20.64 -13.74 9.38
CA ARG A 281 -21.43 -14.45 10.41
C ARG A 281 -20.61 -14.74 11.66
N ASP A 282 -19.38 -15.19 11.54
CA ASP A 282 -18.48 -15.49 12.66
C ASP A 282 -18.12 -14.23 13.45
N LEU A 283 -17.81 -13.10 12.77
CA LEU A 283 -17.57 -11.80 13.38
C LEU A 283 -18.74 -11.34 14.21
N PHE A 284 -19.94 -11.32 13.62
CA PHE A 284 -21.16 -10.86 14.29
C PHE A 284 -21.59 -11.79 15.43
N LYS A 285 -21.35 -13.10 15.31
CA LYS A 285 -21.54 -14.06 16.39
C LYS A 285 -20.62 -13.75 17.58
N THR A 286 -19.32 -13.56 17.32
CA THR A 286 -18.34 -13.21 18.35
C THR A 286 -18.66 -11.88 19.02
N ALA A 287 -19.13 -10.90 18.26
CA ALA A 287 -19.56 -9.62 18.79
C ALA A 287 -20.77 -9.75 19.74
N ARG A 288 -21.78 -10.55 19.35
CA ARG A 288 -22.94 -10.84 20.24
C ARG A 288 -22.52 -11.51 21.52
N GLU A 289 -21.59 -12.45 21.47
CA GLU A 289 -21.06 -13.15 22.67
C GLU A 289 -20.26 -12.22 23.58
N SER A 290 -19.74 -11.11 23.04
CA SER A 290 -18.90 -10.12 23.75
C SER A 290 -19.64 -8.80 24.05
N SER A 291 -20.98 -8.78 23.95
CA SER A 291 -21.79 -7.57 24.21
C SER A 291 -21.64 -7.09 25.67
N PRO A 292 -21.52 -5.77 25.97
CA PRO A 292 -21.50 -4.66 25.01
C PRO A 292 -20.17 -4.52 24.26
N CYS A 293 -20.21 -4.24 22.94
CA CYS A 293 -19.00 -4.08 22.12
C CYS A 293 -19.23 -3.18 20.90
N ILE A 294 -18.12 -2.77 20.27
CA ILE A 294 -18.12 -2.08 18.98
C ILE A 294 -17.48 -3.00 17.92
N VAL A 295 -18.17 -3.15 16.79
CA VAL A 295 -17.65 -3.77 15.57
C VAL A 295 -17.31 -2.65 14.61
N PHE A 296 -16.08 -2.61 14.12
CA PHE A 296 -15.61 -1.63 13.15
C PHE A 296 -15.26 -2.29 11.83
N ILE A 297 -15.85 -1.78 10.75
CA ILE A 297 -15.58 -2.22 9.38
C ILE A 297 -14.93 -1.05 8.64
N ASP A 298 -13.64 -1.14 8.41
CA ASP A 298 -12.93 -0.13 7.63
C ASP A 298 -13.11 -0.39 6.13
N GLU A 299 -13.06 0.66 5.31
CA GLU A 299 -13.21 0.56 3.85
C GLU A 299 -14.43 -0.26 3.41
N ILE A 300 -15.60 0.03 4.00
CA ILE A 300 -16.82 -0.74 3.70
C ILE A 300 -17.22 -0.68 2.22
N ASP A 301 -16.77 0.32 1.48
CA ASP A 301 -16.97 0.46 0.04
C ASP A 301 -16.31 -0.67 -0.78
N ALA A 302 -15.36 -1.41 -0.20
CA ALA A 302 -14.80 -2.61 -0.83
C ALA A 302 -15.88 -3.69 -1.08
N VAL A 303 -16.83 -3.86 -0.14
CA VAL A 303 -17.94 -4.84 -0.21
C VAL A 303 -19.29 -4.19 -0.49
N GLY A 304 -19.47 -2.94 -0.09
CA GLY A 304 -20.75 -2.22 -0.11
C GLY A 304 -21.04 -1.41 -1.38
N ARG A 305 -20.33 -1.61 -2.45
CA ARG A 305 -20.47 -0.82 -3.69
C ARG A 305 -21.73 -1.20 -4.46
N VAL A 306 -22.39 -0.18 -5.10
CA VAL A 306 -23.53 -0.34 -6.00
C VAL A 306 -23.24 -1.34 -7.12
N ARG A 307 -24.26 -2.10 -7.51
CA ARG A 307 -24.22 -3.12 -8.56
C ARG A 307 -23.83 -2.51 -9.90
N GLY A 308 -22.69 -2.92 -10.46
CA GLY A 308 -22.33 -2.58 -11.83
C GLY A 308 -22.82 -3.66 -12.78
N ALA A 309 -23.22 -3.27 -14.00
CA ALA A 309 -23.65 -4.19 -15.07
C ALA A 309 -22.49 -5.04 -15.68
N GLY A 310 -21.47 -5.39 -14.89
CA GLY A 310 -20.29 -6.12 -15.35
C GLY A 310 -20.47 -7.63 -15.28
N VAL A 311 -20.11 -8.32 -16.37
CA VAL A 311 -20.08 -9.77 -16.47
C VAL A 311 -18.76 -10.30 -15.90
N GLY A 312 -18.77 -10.80 -14.65
CA GLY A 312 -17.56 -11.41 -14.05
C GLY A 312 -17.83 -12.04 -12.68
N GLY A 313 -17.36 -13.27 -12.44
CA GLY A 313 -17.64 -14.09 -11.25
C GLY A 313 -17.20 -13.56 -9.88
N GLY A 314 -16.52 -12.38 -9.79
CA GLY A 314 -16.19 -11.73 -8.53
C GLY A 314 -17.30 -10.82 -7.96
N HIS A 315 -18.38 -10.62 -8.70
CA HIS A 315 -19.51 -9.81 -8.26
C HIS A 315 -20.44 -10.58 -7.30
N ASP A 316 -20.65 -11.86 -7.55
CA ASP A 316 -21.57 -12.71 -6.78
C ASP A 316 -21.10 -12.86 -5.31
N GLU A 317 -19.81 -12.96 -5.07
CA GLU A 317 -19.27 -13.08 -3.70
C GLU A 317 -19.46 -11.79 -2.90
N ARG A 318 -19.18 -10.64 -3.51
CA ARG A 318 -19.39 -9.33 -2.86
C ARG A 318 -20.84 -9.11 -2.49
N GLU A 319 -21.75 -9.44 -3.42
CA GLU A 319 -23.19 -9.31 -3.18
C GLU A 319 -23.65 -10.26 -2.07
N GLN A 320 -23.17 -11.51 -2.04
CA GLN A 320 -23.49 -12.46 -0.99
C GLN A 320 -22.97 -11.98 0.38
N THR A 321 -21.76 -11.42 0.41
CA THR A 321 -21.16 -10.87 1.62
C THR A 321 -21.93 -9.64 2.12
N LEU A 322 -22.27 -8.71 1.21
CA LEU A 322 -23.09 -7.55 1.51
C LEU A 322 -24.44 -7.97 2.09
N ASN A 323 -25.15 -8.89 1.43
CA ASN A 323 -26.43 -9.40 1.89
C ASN A 323 -26.33 -10.06 3.27
N GLN A 324 -25.19 -10.73 3.57
CA GLN A 324 -24.95 -11.28 4.89
C GLN A 324 -24.74 -10.18 5.94
N ILE A 325 -23.99 -9.11 5.64
CA ILE A 325 -23.82 -7.95 6.54
C ILE A 325 -25.20 -7.35 6.85
N LEU A 326 -26.02 -7.11 5.83
CA LEU A 326 -27.35 -6.56 5.98
C LEU A 326 -28.25 -7.45 6.85
N SER A 327 -28.19 -8.77 6.62
CA SER A 327 -28.98 -9.76 7.39
C SER A 327 -28.55 -9.80 8.86
N GLU A 328 -27.24 -9.75 9.14
CA GLU A 328 -26.73 -9.75 10.51
C GLU A 328 -27.10 -8.46 11.27
N MET A 329 -27.06 -7.30 10.58
CA MET A 329 -27.50 -6.03 11.17
C MET A 329 -29.00 -5.99 11.44
N ASP A 330 -29.80 -6.51 10.51
CA ASP A 330 -31.26 -6.60 10.72
C ASP A 330 -31.62 -7.55 11.86
N GLY A 331 -30.79 -8.60 12.06
CA GLY A 331 -30.95 -9.63 13.09
C GLY A 331 -30.59 -9.23 14.51
N PHE A 332 -30.08 -8.02 14.76
CA PHE A 332 -29.81 -7.57 16.14
C PHE A 332 -31.09 -7.33 16.92
N GLU A 333 -31.18 -7.95 18.08
CA GLU A 333 -32.23 -7.68 19.07
C GLU A 333 -31.94 -6.36 19.80
N GLN A 334 -33.00 -5.67 20.24
CA GLN A 334 -32.88 -4.38 20.95
C GLN A 334 -32.15 -4.49 22.30
N THR A 335 -32.03 -5.70 22.83
CA THR A 335 -31.35 -6.00 24.10
C THR A 335 -29.83 -6.17 23.94
N GLN A 336 -29.35 -6.37 22.72
CA GLN A 336 -27.92 -6.58 22.43
C GLN A 336 -27.25 -5.24 22.19
N ALA A 337 -26.41 -4.81 23.13
CA ALA A 337 -25.65 -3.56 23.03
C ALA A 337 -24.39 -3.73 22.10
N VAL A 338 -24.65 -4.04 20.83
CA VAL A 338 -23.62 -4.13 19.78
C VAL A 338 -23.83 -2.98 18.81
N ILE A 339 -22.81 -2.15 18.63
CA ILE A 339 -22.82 -1.03 17.67
C ILE A 339 -21.85 -1.35 16.53
N VAL A 340 -22.31 -1.18 15.30
CA VAL A 340 -21.47 -1.33 14.11
C VAL A 340 -21.03 0.05 13.63
N LEU A 341 -19.74 0.33 13.69
CA LEU A 341 -19.17 1.51 13.05
C LEU A 341 -18.58 1.07 11.69
N ALA A 342 -18.86 1.79 10.63
CA ALA A 342 -18.20 1.58 9.36
C ALA A 342 -17.49 2.86 8.89
N ALA A 343 -16.39 2.73 8.16
CA ALA A 343 -15.70 3.87 7.57
C ALA A 343 -15.62 3.73 6.05
N THR A 344 -15.78 4.85 5.36
CA THR A 344 -15.57 4.94 3.92
C THR A 344 -14.97 6.29 3.53
N ASN A 345 -14.20 6.29 2.46
CA ASN A 345 -13.74 7.50 1.80
C ASN A 345 -14.70 7.92 0.67
N ARG A 346 -15.63 7.04 0.28
CA ARG A 346 -16.52 7.21 -0.87
C ARG A 346 -17.93 6.76 -0.55
N HIS A 347 -18.70 7.63 0.09
CA HIS A 347 -20.11 7.37 0.38
C HIS A 347 -20.98 7.32 -0.88
N ASP A 348 -20.55 7.96 -1.96
CA ASP A 348 -21.21 8.05 -3.27
C ASP A 348 -21.36 6.71 -3.97
N VAL A 349 -20.46 5.77 -3.70
CA VAL A 349 -20.46 4.44 -4.34
C VAL A 349 -21.19 3.36 -3.53
N LEU A 350 -21.64 3.68 -2.32
CA LEU A 350 -22.28 2.70 -1.45
C LEU A 350 -23.70 2.33 -1.90
N ASP A 351 -24.06 1.05 -1.74
CA ASP A 351 -25.41 0.56 -1.99
C ASP A 351 -26.41 1.25 -1.05
N PRO A 352 -27.48 1.88 -1.58
CA PRO A 352 -28.49 2.52 -0.77
C PRO A 352 -29.15 1.60 0.28
N ALA A 353 -29.07 0.29 0.09
CA ALA A 353 -29.57 -0.68 1.08
C ALA A 353 -28.81 -0.63 2.41
N LEU A 354 -27.53 -0.25 2.41
CA LEU A 354 -26.73 -0.03 3.62
C LEU A 354 -27.22 1.18 4.45
N LEU A 355 -27.73 2.20 3.75
CA LEU A 355 -28.11 3.49 4.32
C LEU A 355 -29.57 3.53 4.80
N ARG A 356 -30.31 2.41 4.73
CA ARG A 356 -31.70 2.32 5.19
C ARG A 356 -31.77 2.36 6.72
N PRO A 357 -32.88 2.93 7.29
CA PRO A 357 -33.11 2.93 8.70
C PRO A 357 -33.01 1.52 9.32
N GLY A 358 -32.35 1.43 10.49
CA GLY A 358 -32.07 0.17 11.17
C GLY A 358 -30.75 -0.50 10.76
N ARG A 359 -29.95 0.12 9.85
CA ARG A 359 -28.61 -0.28 9.40
C ARG A 359 -27.64 0.84 9.70
N PHE A 360 -26.99 1.44 8.69
CA PHE A 360 -26.16 2.64 8.87
C PHE A 360 -27.03 3.89 8.72
N ASP A 361 -27.87 4.14 9.70
CA ASP A 361 -28.85 5.23 9.68
C ASP A 361 -28.30 6.56 10.24
N ARG A 362 -27.15 6.53 10.91
CA ARG A 362 -26.43 7.73 11.35
C ARG A 362 -25.15 7.90 10.52
N HIS A 363 -24.96 9.11 9.99
CA HIS A 363 -23.75 9.47 9.25
C HIS A 363 -23.00 10.52 10.05
N VAL A 364 -21.70 10.28 10.28
CA VAL A 364 -20.81 11.21 10.95
C VAL A 364 -19.73 11.61 9.96
N THR A 365 -19.67 12.90 9.65
CA THR A 365 -18.66 13.44 8.73
C THR A 365 -17.37 13.72 9.47
N VAL A 366 -16.27 13.19 8.94
CA VAL A 366 -14.91 13.36 9.48
C VAL A 366 -14.10 14.13 8.45
N ASP A 367 -14.25 15.46 8.50
CA ASP A 367 -13.62 16.39 7.55
C ASP A 367 -12.12 16.58 7.82
N LEU A 368 -11.46 17.28 6.89
CA LEU A 368 -10.09 17.75 7.11
C LEU A 368 -10.04 18.69 8.32
N PRO A 369 -8.98 18.65 9.13
CA PRO A 369 -8.88 19.46 10.34
C PRO A 369 -8.73 20.96 10.00
N ALA A 370 -9.54 21.81 10.66
CA ALA A 370 -9.33 23.24 10.70
C ALA A 370 -8.02 23.58 11.43
N ARG A 371 -7.56 24.84 11.35
CA ARG A 371 -6.28 25.28 11.95
C ARG A 371 -6.09 24.82 13.41
N GLU A 372 -7.10 25.01 14.28
CA GLU A 372 -7.01 24.54 15.68
C GLU A 372 -6.83 23.01 15.78
N GLY A 373 -7.52 22.27 14.90
CA GLY A 373 -7.38 20.82 14.80
C GLY A 373 -5.97 20.41 14.37
N ARG A 374 -5.40 21.08 13.34
CA ARG A 374 -4.03 20.82 12.88
C ARG A 374 -3.02 21.10 13.98
N LEU A 375 -3.15 22.24 14.68
CA LEU A 375 -2.30 22.55 15.83
C LEU A 375 -2.36 21.46 16.90
N GLY A 376 -3.57 20.99 17.23
CA GLY A 376 -3.74 19.89 18.19
C GLY A 376 -3.10 18.58 17.71
N ILE A 377 -3.26 18.23 16.42
CA ILE A 377 -2.66 17.03 15.81
C ILE A 377 -1.12 17.12 15.83
N LEU A 378 -0.55 18.26 15.46
CA LEU A 378 0.89 18.50 15.51
C LEU A 378 1.42 18.29 16.93
N LYS A 379 0.76 18.88 17.95
CA LYS A 379 1.13 18.70 19.36
C LYS A 379 1.09 17.24 19.81
N VAL A 380 0.13 16.45 19.34
CA VAL A 380 0.04 15.02 19.67
C VAL A 380 1.21 14.25 19.04
N HIS A 381 1.53 14.49 17.76
CA HIS A 381 2.59 13.77 17.06
C HIS A 381 4.00 14.20 17.49
N THR A 382 4.17 15.44 17.93
CA THR A 382 5.46 15.97 18.42
C THR A 382 5.74 15.66 19.88
N LYS A 383 4.78 15.14 20.64
CA LYS A 383 4.93 14.84 22.08
C LYS A 383 6.17 14.00 22.45
N LYS A 384 6.61 13.13 21.53
CA LYS A 384 7.79 12.25 21.71
C LYS A 384 9.02 12.69 20.92
N VAL A 385 8.94 13.81 20.22
CA VAL A 385 10.00 14.33 19.35
C VAL A 385 10.71 15.47 20.10
N PRO A 386 12.03 15.44 20.25
CA PRO A 386 12.77 16.56 20.84
C PRO A 386 12.76 17.73 19.85
N LEU A 387 12.11 18.82 20.23
CA LEU A 387 12.01 20.03 19.42
C LEU A 387 12.99 21.08 19.91
N SER A 388 13.45 21.91 19.01
CA SER A 388 14.16 23.15 19.28
C SER A 388 13.19 24.26 19.69
N ASP A 389 13.69 25.27 20.42
CA ASP A 389 12.88 26.40 20.91
C ASP A 389 12.39 27.33 19.78
N ASP A 390 12.97 27.23 18.57
CA ASP A 390 12.57 27.98 17.38
C ASP A 390 11.30 27.47 16.70
N VAL A 391 10.78 26.27 17.10
CA VAL A 391 9.66 25.64 16.42
C VAL A 391 8.32 26.25 16.81
N ASP A 392 7.76 27.06 15.91
CA ASP A 392 6.40 27.60 16.03
C ASP A 392 5.34 26.65 15.47
N MET A 393 4.64 25.95 16.36
CA MET A 393 3.54 25.03 16.00
C MET A 393 2.34 25.75 15.39
N ASP A 394 2.09 27.02 15.72
CA ASP A 394 0.98 27.78 15.17
C ASP A 394 1.29 28.22 13.74
N ALA A 395 2.54 28.61 13.46
CA ALA A 395 3.02 28.84 12.10
C ALA A 395 2.88 27.59 11.23
N LEU A 396 3.32 26.41 11.73
CA LEU A 396 3.15 25.13 11.03
C LEU A 396 1.67 24.79 10.80
N ALA A 397 0.79 25.06 11.76
CA ALA A 397 -0.64 24.83 11.56
C ALA A 397 -1.25 25.79 10.52
N LYS A 398 -0.66 26.99 10.29
CA LYS A 398 -1.05 27.91 9.21
C LYS A 398 -0.58 27.40 7.85
N THR A 399 0.69 26.99 7.72
CA THR A 399 1.28 26.57 6.43
C THR A 399 0.73 25.24 5.91
N THR A 400 0.25 24.38 6.81
CA THR A 400 -0.29 23.03 6.48
C THR A 400 -1.80 23.03 6.21
N MET A 401 -2.34 24.11 5.65
CA MET A 401 -3.75 24.19 5.26
C MET A 401 -4.11 23.05 4.28
N GLY A 402 -5.24 22.38 4.54
CA GLY A 402 -5.71 21.26 3.72
C GLY A 402 -5.05 19.90 4.03
N TYR A 403 -4.10 19.83 4.97
CA TYR A 403 -3.49 18.56 5.36
C TYR A 403 -4.44 17.74 6.23
N SER A 404 -4.46 16.46 5.95
CA SER A 404 -5.08 15.43 6.80
C SER A 404 -4.20 15.12 8.03
N GLY A 405 -4.78 14.45 9.02
CA GLY A 405 -4.00 14.00 10.18
C GLY A 405 -2.81 13.08 9.83
N ALA A 406 -2.96 12.24 8.82
CA ALA A 406 -1.89 11.37 8.34
C ALA A 406 -0.76 12.16 7.65
N GLU A 407 -1.10 13.21 6.90
CA GLU A 407 -0.09 14.09 6.28
C GLU A 407 0.67 14.90 7.32
N LEU A 408 -0.01 15.39 8.38
CA LEU A 408 0.66 16.05 9.51
C LEU A 408 1.58 15.10 10.27
N GLN A 409 1.16 13.85 10.48
CA GLN A 409 2.04 12.81 11.05
C GLN A 409 3.26 12.57 10.18
N LYS A 410 3.06 12.47 8.85
CA LYS A 410 4.15 12.33 7.88
C LYS A 410 5.11 13.52 7.95
N LEU A 411 4.59 14.75 8.05
CA LEU A 411 5.40 15.97 8.18
C LEU A 411 6.33 15.90 9.39
N VAL A 412 5.80 15.56 10.56
CA VAL A 412 6.60 15.42 11.79
C VAL A 412 7.67 14.33 11.63
N ASN A 413 7.31 13.20 11.01
CA ASN A 413 8.24 12.11 10.79
C ASN A 413 9.36 12.48 9.81
N GLU A 414 9.05 13.14 8.69
CA GLU A 414 10.05 13.59 7.71
C GLU A 414 10.99 14.65 8.28
N ALA A 415 10.49 15.57 9.11
CA ALA A 415 11.31 16.55 9.81
C ALA A 415 12.30 15.85 10.77
N ALA A 416 11.82 14.88 11.55
CA ALA A 416 12.68 14.10 12.44
C ALA A 416 13.73 13.27 11.67
N LEU A 417 13.35 12.69 10.52
CA LEU A 417 14.28 11.96 9.65
C LEU A 417 15.35 12.88 9.06
N ARG A 418 15.01 14.12 8.69
CA ARG A 418 15.98 15.10 8.22
C ARG A 418 16.97 15.44 9.34
N ALA A 419 16.48 15.81 10.50
CA ALA A 419 17.33 16.14 11.67
C ALA A 419 18.30 14.98 12.00
N ALA A 420 17.81 13.73 11.94
CA ALA A 420 18.63 12.56 12.16
C ALA A 420 19.72 12.35 11.08
N ARG A 421 19.43 12.66 9.80
CA ARG A 421 20.43 12.59 8.70
C ARG A 421 21.53 13.63 8.84
N GLU A 422 21.23 14.77 9.47
CA GLU A 422 22.15 15.86 9.72
C GLU A 422 22.83 15.75 11.11
N ASP A 423 22.67 14.59 11.78
CA ASP A 423 23.21 14.32 13.13
C ASP A 423 22.80 15.34 14.20
N LYS A 424 21.65 16.03 14.00
CA LYS A 424 21.06 16.96 14.96
C LYS A 424 20.47 16.21 16.16
N ARG A 425 20.50 16.82 17.33
CA ARG A 425 19.88 16.27 18.56
C ARG A 425 18.42 16.67 18.75
N VAL A 426 18.01 17.74 18.13
CA VAL A 426 16.66 18.32 18.18
C VAL A 426 16.20 18.64 16.77
N VAL A 427 14.88 18.66 16.59
CA VAL A 427 14.26 19.02 15.31
C VAL A 427 13.98 20.53 15.33
N ALA A 428 14.54 21.27 14.39
CA ALA A 428 14.39 22.70 14.23
C ALA A 428 13.25 23.05 13.23
N MET A 429 12.83 24.31 13.21
CA MET A 429 11.80 24.80 12.28
C MET A 429 12.20 24.58 10.81
N GLU A 430 13.47 24.73 10.49
CA GLU A 430 14.02 24.46 9.15
C GLU A 430 13.79 23.02 8.68
N ASP A 431 13.83 22.04 9.60
CA ASP A 431 13.57 20.64 9.25
C ASP A 431 12.10 20.41 8.88
N PHE A 432 11.18 21.13 9.51
CA PHE A 432 9.76 21.13 9.15
C PHE A 432 9.50 21.77 7.78
N TYR A 433 10.12 22.89 7.47
CA TYR A 433 10.00 23.51 6.15
C TYR A 433 10.53 22.62 5.05
N TYR A 434 11.66 21.95 5.27
CA TYR A 434 12.17 20.97 4.34
C TYR A 434 11.22 19.79 4.15
N ALA A 435 10.65 19.26 5.24
CA ALA A 435 9.70 18.16 5.20
C ALA A 435 8.40 18.56 4.48
N GLU A 436 7.93 19.78 4.68
CA GLU A 436 6.79 20.35 3.96
C GLU A 436 7.06 20.44 2.46
N ASP A 437 8.23 20.98 2.07
CA ASP A 437 8.67 21.02 0.69
C ASP A 437 8.73 19.62 0.07
N LEU A 438 9.26 18.63 0.81
CA LEU A 438 9.34 17.24 0.36
C LEU A 438 7.95 16.62 0.13
N ILE A 439 6.99 16.92 0.98
CA ILE A 439 5.63 16.37 0.89
C ILE A 439 4.87 16.98 -0.28
N VAL A 440 4.97 18.30 -0.47
CA VAL A 440 4.21 19.04 -1.49
C VAL A 440 4.85 18.91 -2.87
N MET A 441 6.16 19.07 -2.96
CA MET A 441 6.88 19.17 -4.23
C MET A 441 7.62 17.89 -4.61
N GLY A 442 7.86 16.98 -3.65
CA GLY A 442 8.66 15.78 -3.85
C GLY A 442 10.17 15.99 -3.68
N THR A 443 10.94 14.96 -4.00
CA THR A 443 12.41 14.99 -3.89
C THR A 443 13.05 15.85 -4.95
N ARG A 444 14.13 16.56 -4.60
CA ARG A 444 14.97 17.27 -5.57
C ARG A 444 15.53 16.28 -6.59
N ARG A 445 15.50 16.66 -7.87
CA ARG A 445 16.18 15.90 -8.92
C ARG A 445 17.64 16.31 -8.98
N SER A 446 18.53 15.34 -9.16
CA SER A 446 19.97 15.58 -9.33
C SER A 446 20.38 15.81 -10.79
N GLU A 447 19.42 15.87 -11.72
CA GLU A 447 19.67 16.09 -13.13
C GLU A 447 20.18 17.52 -13.37
N LYS A 448 21.19 17.64 -14.22
CA LYS A 448 21.65 18.95 -14.68
C LYS A 448 20.63 19.48 -15.67
N VAL A 449 19.85 20.45 -15.23
CA VAL A 449 18.92 21.19 -16.09
C VAL A 449 19.76 22.06 -17.04
N ASP A 450 19.38 22.08 -18.31
CA ASP A 450 20.02 22.96 -19.29
C ASP A 450 19.82 24.44 -18.91
N VAL A 451 20.78 25.27 -19.27
CA VAL A 451 20.76 26.71 -18.91
C VAL A 451 19.55 27.43 -19.51
N GLU A 452 19.18 27.09 -20.75
CA GLU A 452 17.99 27.67 -21.40
C GLU A 452 16.68 27.20 -20.74
N GLU A 453 16.59 25.94 -20.36
CA GLU A 453 15.42 25.41 -19.64
C GLU A 453 15.30 26.04 -18.25
N ARG A 454 16.39 26.21 -17.53
CA ARG A 454 16.42 26.89 -16.24
C ARG A 454 16.00 28.35 -16.36
N ARG A 455 16.43 29.03 -17.42
CA ARG A 455 16.03 30.40 -17.72
C ARG A 455 14.54 30.49 -18.02
N LEU A 456 14.01 29.61 -18.87
CA LEU A 456 12.60 29.55 -19.20
C LEU A 456 11.75 29.34 -17.94
N THR A 457 12.14 28.40 -17.06
CA THR A 457 11.46 28.13 -15.78
C THR A 457 11.46 29.35 -14.85
N ALA A 458 12.57 30.11 -14.79
CA ALA A 458 12.65 31.29 -13.93
C ALA A 458 11.63 32.37 -14.31
N TRP A 459 11.49 32.69 -15.60
CA TRP A 459 10.48 33.65 -16.06
C TRP A 459 9.07 33.11 -15.95
N HIS A 460 8.87 31.79 -16.13
CA HIS A 460 7.58 31.13 -15.95
C HIS A 460 7.07 31.30 -14.50
N GLU A 461 7.89 30.90 -13.51
CA GLU A 461 7.53 31.02 -12.09
C GLU A 461 7.42 32.47 -11.63
N ALA A 462 8.31 33.35 -12.13
CA ALA A 462 8.22 34.78 -11.88
C ALA A 462 6.90 35.39 -12.40
N GLY A 463 6.38 34.90 -13.52
CA GLY A 463 5.09 35.30 -14.08
C GLY A 463 3.92 34.96 -13.14
N HIS A 464 3.88 33.76 -12.58
CA HIS A 464 2.88 33.36 -11.59
C HIS A 464 2.96 34.23 -10.33
N ALA A 465 4.17 34.39 -9.80
CA ALA A 465 4.41 35.13 -8.58
C ALA A 465 4.02 36.60 -8.70
N LEU A 466 4.42 37.26 -9.79
CA LEU A 466 4.13 38.65 -10.03
C LEU A 466 2.63 38.92 -10.16
N LEU A 467 1.91 38.09 -10.92
CA LEU A 467 0.46 38.26 -11.09
C LEU A 467 -0.29 38.03 -9.78
N ALA A 468 0.15 37.09 -8.94
CA ALA A 468 -0.42 36.92 -7.62
C ALA A 468 -0.12 38.10 -6.69
N TRP A 469 1.04 38.74 -6.83
CA TRP A 469 1.47 39.87 -6.01
C TRP A 469 0.68 41.13 -6.25
N TYR A 470 0.42 41.47 -7.52
CA TYR A 470 -0.26 42.68 -7.92
C TYR A 470 -1.78 42.57 -8.08
N GLN A 471 -2.36 41.37 -7.84
CA GLN A 471 -3.81 41.21 -7.82
C GLN A 471 -4.34 41.22 -6.37
N GLU A 472 -5.15 42.22 -6.02
CA GLU A 472 -5.81 42.31 -4.73
C GLU A 472 -6.70 41.11 -4.42
N GLY A 473 -6.60 40.55 -3.20
CA GLY A 473 -7.40 39.42 -2.73
C GLY A 473 -6.94 38.04 -3.26
N MET A 474 -5.75 37.97 -3.85
CA MET A 474 -5.07 36.69 -4.11
C MET A 474 -4.38 36.20 -2.86
N ASP A 475 -4.14 34.91 -2.80
CA ASP A 475 -3.34 34.30 -1.73
C ASP A 475 -1.88 34.80 -1.84
N PRO A 476 -1.21 35.17 -0.72
CA PRO A 476 0.16 35.66 -0.78
C PRO A 476 1.14 34.56 -1.26
N VAL A 477 2.14 35.02 -2.02
CA VAL A 477 3.26 34.18 -2.40
C VAL A 477 4.06 33.83 -1.15
N HIS A 478 4.25 32.55 -0.91
CA HIS A 478 5.05 32.05 0.21
C HIS A 478 6.49 31.79 -0.21
N LYS A 479 6.66 31.08 -1.33
CA LYS A 479 7.96 30.69 -1.87
C LYS A 479 7.88 30.53 -3.38
N VAL A 480 8.94 30.93 -4.09
CA VAL A 480 9.15 30.67 -5.52
C VAL A 480 10.44 29.88 -5.68
N SER A 481 10.43 28.80 -6.40
CA SER A 481 11.59 27.92 -6.60
C SER A 481 11.69 27.45 -8.03
N ILE A 482 12.89 27.48 -8.58
CA ILE A 482 13.22 26.90 -9.89
C ILE A 482 14.04 25.59 -9.76
N VAL A 483 14.11 25.04 -8.54
CA VAL A 483 14.74 23.76 -8.29
C VAL A 483 13.79 22.65 -8.77
N PRO A 484 14.22 21.80 -9.71
CA PRO A 484 13.36 20.73 -10.22
C PRO A 484 13.09 19.70 -9.14
N ARG A 485 11.79 19.42 -8.93
CA ARG A 485 11.32 18.45 -7.95
C ARG A 485 10.21 17.58 -8.54
N GLY A 486 10.22 16.29 -8.24
CA GLY A 486 9.19 15.36 -8.74
C GLY A 486 9.04 15.43 -10.27
N GLN A 487 7.90 15.90 -10.77
CA GLN A 487 7.62 16.08 -12.22
C GLN A 487 7.63 17.55 -12.66
N THR A 488 7.89 18.51 -11.76
CA THR A 488 7.87 19.94 -12.05
C THR A 488 9.29 20.50 -12.18
N GLY A 489 9.48 21.45 -13.10
CA GLY A 489 10.74 22.20 -13.28
C GLY A 489 10.92 23.29 -12.25
N GLY A 490 9.82 23.91 -11.80
CA GLY A 490 9.75 24.93 -10.77
C GLY A 490 8.41 24.90 -10.05
N VAL A 491 8.21 25.77 -9.08
CA VAL A 491 6.95 25.92 -8.36
C VAL A 491 6.82 27.27 -7.68
N THR A 492 5.65 27.87 -7.79
CA THR A 492 5.26 29.06 -7.02
C THR A 492 4.22 28.64 -5.97
N ARG A 493 4.58 28.73 -4.68
CA ARG A 493 3.70 28.37 -3.57
C ARG A 493 2.95 29.60 -3.07
N PHE A 494 1.66 29.40 -2.82
CA PHE A 494 0.78 30.37 -2.21
C PHE A 494 0.33 29.86 -0.84
N LEU A 495 0.22 30.77 0.12
CA LEU A 495 -0.25 30.46 1.47
C LEU A 495 -1.54 31.21 1.75
N PRO A 496 -2.71 30.56 1.72
CA PRO A 496 -3.97 31.21 2.02
C PRO A 496 -3.98 31.81 3.44
N GLU A 497 -4.28 33.09 3.55
CA GLU A 497 -4.40 33.75 4.85
C GLU A 497 -5.71 33.42 5.57
N LYS A 498 -6.75 33.10 4.81
CA LYS A 498 -8.10 32.81 5.31
C LYS A 498 -8.67 31.54 4.66
N GLU A 499 -9.27 30.69 5.48
CA GLU A 499 -10.06 29.56 5.00
C GLU A 499 -11.43 30.08 4.54
N VAL A 500 -11.55 30.53 3.28
CA VAL A 500 -12.80 31.05 2.73
C VAL A 500 -13.51 29.96 1.94
N PRO A 501 -14.66 29.44 2.43
CA PRO A 501 -15.36 28.34 1.74
C PRO A 501 -16.07 28.80 0.47
N ASN A 502 -16.44 30.10 0.35
CA ASN A 502 -17.20 30.64 -0.77
C ASN A 502 -16.38 31.63 -1.61
N VAL A 503 -15.91 31.16 -2.76
CA VAL A 503 -15.11 31.97 -3.70
C VAL A 503 -16.02 32.47 -4.81
N GLY A 504 -16.06 33.81 -5.01
CA GLY A 504 -16.88 34.42 -6.04
C GLY A 504 -16.26 34.40 -7.44
N ARG A 505 -17.07 34.68 -8.49
CA ARG A 505 -16.64 34.70 -9.91
C ARG A 505 -15.41 35.56 -10.15
N LYS A 506 -15.33 36.75 -9.51
CA LYS A 506 -14.19 37.65 -9.67
C LYS A 506 -12.88 37.04 -9.14
N ALA A 507 -12.93 36.35 -8.01
CA ALA A 507 -11.75 35.71 -7.43
C ALA A 507 -11.29 34.52 -8.28
N PHE A 508 -12.21 33.71 -8.81
CA PHE A 508 -11.85 32.65 -9.77
C PHE A 508 -11.23 33.23 -11.04
N PHE A 509 -11.74 34.32 -11.58
CA PHE A 509 -11.15 34.98 -12.74
C PHE A 509 -9.71 35.44 -12.45
N LYS A 510 -9.45 36.04 -11.28
CA LYS A 510 -8.10 36.42 -10.85
C LYS A 510 -7.17 35.19 -10.75
N ARG A 511 -7.68 34.06 -10.23
CA ARG A 511 -6.93 32.79 -10.22
C ARG A 511 -6.61 32.28 -11.63
N LEU A 512 -7.54 32.40 -12.58
CA LEU A 512 -7.27 32.07 -13.99
C LEU A 512 -6.18 32.94 -14.58
N VAL A 513 -6.19 34.28 -14.28
CA VAL A 513 -5.16 35.22 -14.72
C VAL A 513 -3.80 34.82 -14.17
N MET A 514 -3.70 34.52 -12.87
CA MET A 514 -2.48 34.04 -12.22
C MET A 514 -1.97 32.72 -12.86
N THR A 515 -2.87 31.76 -13.07
CA THR A 515 -2.50 30.45 -13.68
C THR A 515 -1.98 30.61 -15.12
N MET A 516 -2.40 31.67 -15.85
CA MET A 516 -1.86 31.97 -17.18
C MET A 516 -0.51 32.72 -17.13
N GLY A 517 -0.01 33.06 -15.94
CA GLY A 517 1.18 33.90 -15.72
C GLY A 517 2.44 33.32 -16.33
N GLY A 518 2.73 32.03 -16.10
CA GLY A 518 3.90 31.38 -16.65
C GLY A 518 3.93 31.41 -18.18
N ARG A 519 2.83 30.99 -18.82
CA ARG A 519 2.65 31.04 -20.27
C ARG A 519 2.75 32.48 -20.85
N ALA A 520 2.16 33.42 -20.16
CA ALA A 520 2.21 34.83 -20.60
C ALA A 520 3.64 35.40 -20.50
N ALA A 521 4.37 35.06 -19.45
CA ALA A 521 5.77 35.45 -19.29
C ALA A 521 6.67 34.85 -20.39
N GLU A 522 6.51 33.56 -20.71
CA GLU A 522 7.20 32.93 -21.81
C GLU A 522 6.99 33.66 -23.14
N MET A 523 5.75 34.01 -23.46
CA MET A 523 5.41 34.71 -24.68
C MET A 523 6.00 36.12 -24.75
N ILE A 524 6.00 36.86 -23.64
CA ILE A 524 6.52 38.25 -23.60
C ILE A 524 8.06 38.23 -23.70
N VAL A 525 8.73 37.27 -23.11
CA VAL A 525 10.20 37.23 -22.99
C VAL A 525 10.85 36.54 -24.17
N PHE A 526 10.35 35.34 -24.51
CA PHE A 526 10.95 34.45 -25.50
C PHE A 526 10.19 34.44 -26.83
N ASN A 527 9.02 35.08 -26.91
CA ASN A 527 8.09 35.06 -28.06
C ASN A 527 7.76 33.62 -28.51
N GLU A 528 7.67 32.71 -27.55
CA GLU A 528 7.40 31.28 -27.77
C GLU A 528 6.51 30.73 -26.64
N TYR A 529 5.87 29.59 -26.91
CA TYR A 529 5.12 28.84 -25.93
C TYR A 529 5.77 27.49 -25.71
N SER A 530 6.06 27.15 -24.47
CA SER A 530 6.62 25.84 -24.14
C SER A 530 5.53 24.82 -23.75
N ALA A 531 5.90 23.54 -23.80
CA ALA A 531 5.06 22.48 -23.24
C ALA A 531 5.01 22.51 -21.69
N GLY A 532 5.90 23.27 -21.04
CA GLY A 532 5.94 23.44 -19.59
C GLY A 532 4.62 23.95 -19.00
N ALA A 533 3.96 24.86 -19.72
CA ALA A 533 2.66 25.41 -19.32
C ALA A 533 1.47 24.44 -19.47
N SER A 534 1.67 23.18 -19.87
CA SER A 534 0.57 22.22 -20.11
C SER A 534 -0.27 21.97 -18.85
N GLY A 535 0.35 21.85 -17.70
CA GLY A 535 -0.32 21.67 -16.40
C GLY A 535 -1.20 22.85 -16.02
N ASP A 536 -0.70 24.08 -16.24
CA ASP A 536 -1.44 25.31 -15.97
C ASP A 536 -2.65 25.44 -16.87
N ILE A 537 -2.50 25.13 -18.15
CA ILE A 537 -3.59 25.15 -19.13
C ILE A 537 -4.67 24.13 -18.75
N GLU A 538 -4.27 22.92 -18.35
CA GLU A 538 -5.21 21.91 -17.90
C GLU A 538 -5.98 22.36 -16.65
N GLN A 539 -5.28 22.88 -15.65
CA GLN A 539 -5.88 23.40 -14.42
C GLN A 539 -6.82 24.58 -14.69
N ALA A 540 -6.39 25.54 -15.50
CA ALA A 540 -7.19 26.69 -15.87
C ALA A 540 -8.45 26.25 -16.65
N THR A 541 -8.31 25.31 -17.60
CA THR A 541 -9.45 24.77 -18.37
C THR A 541 -10.44 24.08 -17.47
N ARG A 542 -9.98 23.24 -16.52
CA ARG A 542 -10.84 22.58 -15.54
C ARG A 542 -11.60 23.59 -14.69
N THR A 543 -10.92 24.59 -14.16
CA THR A 543 -11.52 25.65 -13.35
C THR A 543 -12.55 26.45 -14.15
N ALA A 544 -12.21 26.88 -15.36
CA ALA A 544 -13.12 27.62 -16.24
C ALA A 544 -14.36 26.78 -16.58
N ARG A 545 -14.19 25.49 -16.86
CA ARG A 545 -15.32 24.56 -17.13
C ARG A 545 -16.23 24.41 -15.91
N HIS A 546 -15.68 24.31 -14.70
CA HIS A 546 -16.47 24.29 -13.46
C HIS A 546 -17.24 25.62 -13.27
N MET A 547 -16.62 26.77 -13.54
CA MET A 547 -17.30 28.07 -13.47
C MET A 547 -18.50 28.13 -14.41
N MET A 548 -18.35 27.66 -15.66
CA MET A 548 -19.37 27.75 -16.70
C MET A 548 -20.46 26.69 -16.58
N ALA A 549 -20.08 25.44 -16.30
CA ALA A 549 -20.98 24.29 -16.34
C ALA A 549 -21.55 23.87 -14.97
N HIS A 550 -20.81 24.09 -13.87
CA HIS A 550 -21.23 23.58 -12.55
C HIS A 550 -21.73 24.68 -11.62
N TRP A 551 -21.10 25.85 -11.63
CA TRP A 551 -21.40 26.92 -10.66
C TRP A 551 -22.31 28.00 -11.23
N GLY A 552 -22.80 27.85 -12.48
CA GLY A 552 -23.73 28.81 -13.09
C GLY A 552 -23.17 30.23 -13.21
N MET A 553 -21.84 30.36 -13.40
CA MET A 553 -21.17 31.68 -13.44
C MET A 553 -21.11 32.29 -14.85
N SER A 554 -21.75 31.69 -15.86
CA SER A 554 -21.90 32.24 -17.21
C SER A 554 -23.27 32.89 -17.39
N GLU A 555 -23.30 34.06 -18.00
CA GLU A 555 -24.57 34.76 -18.36
C GLU A 555 -25.25 34.11 -19.57
N LYS A 556 -24.45 33.50 -20.51
CA LYS A 556 -24.99 32.86 -21.71
C LYS A 556 -25.55 31.45 -21.40
N VAL A 557 -24.92 30.72 -20.47
CA VAL A 557 -25.37 29.42 -20.02
C VAL A 557 -26.49 29.52 -18.99
N GLY A 558 -26.48 30.59 -18.17
CA GLY A 558 -27.43 30.82 -17.10
C GLY A 558 -27.13 30.06 -15.81
N PRO A 559 -28.00 30.16 -14.77
CA PRO A 559 -27.82 29.54 -13.46
C PRO A 559 -28.24 28.06 -13.47
N VAL A 560 -27.63 27.26 -14.34
CA VAL A 560 -27.87 25.83 -14.48
C VAL A 560 -26.60 25.09 -14.16
N SER A 561 -26.73 23.93 -13.49
CA SER A 561 -25.62 23.02 -13.23
C SER A 561 -25.71 21.81 -14.18
N PHE A 562 -24.78 21.70 -15.08
CA PHE A 562 -24.61 20.55 -15.96
C PHE A 562 -23.54 19.63 -15.40
N LYS A 563 -23.95 18.64 -14.61
CA LYS A 563 -23.03 17.61 -14.13
C LYS A 563 -22.60 16.75 -15.31
N GLN A 564 -21.33 16.82 -15.68
CA GLN A 564 -20.70 15.73 -16.41
C GLN A 564 -20.42 14.66 -15.34
N SER A 565 -20.97 13.48 -15.49
CA SER A 565 -20.69 12.37 -14.58
C SER A 565 -19.25 11.91 -14.78
N ASP A 566 -18.30 12.60 -14.16
CA ASP A 566 -16.93 12.10 -13.97
C ASP A 566 -16.90 10.95 -12.93
N GLU A 567 -18.10 10.46 -12.52
CA GLU A 567 -18.28 9.59 -11.36
C GLU A 567 -17.93 8.11 -11.60
N HIS A 568 -17.40 7.75 -12.78
CA HIS A 568 -16.99 6.36 -13.03
C HIS A 568 -15.55 6.23 -13.58
N PRO A 569 -14.53 6.59 -12.79
CA PRO A 569 -13.14 6.44 -13.26
C PRO A 569 -12.69 4.99 -13.48
N PHE A 570 -13.49 4.00 -13.06
CA PHE A 570 -13.15 2.57 -13.12
C PHE A 570 -14.01 1.73 -14.08
N LEU A 571 -15.07 2.29 -14.62
CA LEU A 571 -15.78 1.69 -15.74
C LEU A 571 -15.16 2.32 -17.00
N GLY A 572 -14.31 1.58 -17.69
CA GLY A 572 -13.47 2.06 -18.78
C GLY A 572 -14.18 3.06 -19.71
N LYS A 573 -13.40 3.96 -20.31
CA LYS A 573 -13.79 5.06 -21.20
C LYS A 573 -14.80 4.74 -22.32
N GLU A 574 -15.31 3.52 -22.39
CA GLU A 574 -16.17 2.99 -23.45
C GLU A 574 -17.68 2.95 -23.13
N MET A 575 -18.10 3.20 -21.87
CA MET A 575 -19.51 3.45 -21.63
C MET A 575 -19.78 4.93 -21.86
N HIS A 576 -20.47 5.25 -22.91
CA HIS A 576 -20.97 6.57 -23.28
C HIS A 576 -21.53 7.25 -22.02
N SER A 577 -20.80 8.24 -21.48
CA SER A 577 -21.36 9.18 -20.54
C SER A 577 -22.50 9.88 -21.27
N TYR A 578 -23.72 9.56 -20.90
CA TYR A 578 -24.88 10.33 -21.40
C TYR A 578 -24.69 11.78 -20.95
N ARG A 579 -24.37 12.65 -21.90
CA ARG A 579 -24.42 14.09 -21.65
C ARG A 579 -25.86 14.47 -21.37
N GLU A 580 -26.14 15.04 -20.20
CA GLU A 580 -27.47 15.50 -19.80
C GLU A 580 -27.91 16.76 -20.53
N PHE A 581 -27.11 17.26 -21.49
CA PHE A 581 -27.35 18.49 -22.23
C PHE A 581 -27.09 18.32 -23.74
N SER A 582 -27.75 19.19 -24.52
CA SER A 582 -27.68 19.17 -25.98
C SER A 582 -26.29 19.54 -26.51
N GLU A 583 -25.98 19.14 -27.75
CA GLU A 583 -24.74 19.55 -28.43
C GLU A 583 -24.65 21.09 -28.58
N GLU A 584 -25.78 21.78 -28.71
CA GLU A 584 -25.82 23.26 -28.75
C GLU A 584 -25.34 23.84 -27.40
N THR A 585 -25.82 23.30 -26.27
CA THR A 585 -25.37 23.73 -24.94
C THR A 585 -23.87 23.41 -24.73
N ALA A 586 -23.39 22.24 -25.18
CA ALA A 586 -21.98 21.92 -25.15
C ALA A 586 -21.13 22.95 -25.91
N ARG A 587 -21.57 23.33 -27.10
CA ARG A 587 -20.90 24.33 -27.92
C ARG A 587 -20.85 25.72 -27.22
N ILE A 588 -21.92 26.11 -26.56
CA ILE A 588 -21.97 27.35 -25.80
C ILE A 588 -20.98 27.32 -24.63
N ILE A 589 -20.95 26.22 -23.89
CA ILE A 589 -19.99 26.02 -22.78
C ILE A 589 -18.56 26.12 -23.29
N ASP A 590 -18.22 25.43 -24.39
CA ASP A 590 -16.87 25.44 -24.96
C ASP A 590 -16.46 26.86 -25.42
N ILE A 591 -17.37 27.64 -26.02
CA ILE A 591 -17.14 29.03 -26.40
C ILE A 591 -16.88 29.89 -25.15
N GLU A 592 -17.72 29.79 -24.13
CA GLU A 592 -17.56 30.56 -22.88
C GLU A 592 -16.23 30.24 -22.16
N VAL A 593 -15.84 28.94 -22.12
CA VAL A 593 -14.55 28.53 -21.59
C VAL A 593 -13.39 29.14 -22.38
N GLN A 594 -13.45 29.11 -23.73
CA GLN A 594 -12.42 29.71 -24.55
C GLN A 594 -12.36 31.24 -24.38
N GLU A 595 -13.50 31.91 -24.31
CA GLU A 595 -13.57 33.37 -24.13
C GLU A 595 -12.98 33.78 -22.78
N ILE A 596 -13.32 33.11 -21.66
CA ILE A 596 -12.80 33.48 -20.34
C ILE A 596 -11.30 33.21 -20.25
N LEU A 597 -10.80 32.10 -20.83
CA LEU A 597 -9.36 31.78 -20.83
C LEU A 597 -8.57 32.77 -21.72
N LYS A 598 -9.07 33.14 -22.89
CA LYS A 598 -8.46 34.15 -23.74
C LYS A 598 -8.40 35.52 -23.01
N LYS A 599 -9.49 35.90 -22.34
CA LYS A 599 -9.53 37.12 -21.55
C LYS A 599 -8.54 37.09 -20.39
N ALA A 600 -8.45 35.96 -19.67
CA ALA A 600 -7.51 35.79 -18.58
C ALA A 600 -6.05 35.86 -19.07
N ASN A 601 -5.74 35.20 -20.18
CA ASN A 601 -4.40 35.23 -20.78
C ASN A 601 -4.03 36.67 -21.27
N GLN A 602 -4.97 37.39 -21.91
CA GLN A 602 -4.72 38.78 -22.33
C GLN A 602 -4.47 39.70 -21.11
N THR A 603 -5.30 39.58 -20.06
CA THR A 603 -5.09 40.32 -18.82
C THR A 603 -3.74 40.02 -18.18
N ALA A 604 -3.30 38.76 -18.21
CA ALA A 604 -1.96 38.34 -17.73
C ALA A 604 -0.84 39.00 -18.53
N ILE A 605 -0.95 39.00 -19.87
CA ILE A 605 0.02 39.66 -20.76
C ILE A 605 0.07 41.17 -20.49
N ASP A 606 -1.09 41.83 -20.37
CA ASP A 606 -1.16 43.24 -20.13
C ASP A 606 -0.47 43.63 -18.81
N MET A 607 -0.79 42.92 -17.72
CA MET A 607 -0.18 43.16 -16.40
C MET A 607 1.32 42.88 -16.36
N LEU A 608 1.76 41.77 -16.97
CA LEU A 608 3.20 41.44 -17.03
C LEU A 608 3.97 42.43 -17.89
N THR A 609 3.35 42.99 -18.95
CA THR A 609 3.96 44.04 -19.79
C THR A 609 4.10 45.34 -19.03
N GLU A 610 3.09 45.70 -18.23
CA GLU A 610 3.11 46.93 -17.39
C GLU A 610 4.22 46.84 -16.31
N HIS A 611 4.48 45.64 -15.79
CA HIS A 611 5.48 45.44 -14.75
C HIS A 611 6.72 44.68 -15.25
N ARG A 612 7.09 44.85 -16.51
CA ARG A 612 8.17 44.11 -17.16
C ARG A 612 9.49 44.13 -16.38
N ASP A 613 9.89 45.33 -15.92
CA ASP A 613 11.15 45.49 -15.16
C ASP A 613 11.15 44.65 -13.88
N ARG A 614 10.01 44.55 -13.23
CA ARG A 614 9.84 43.71 -12.01
C ARG A 614 9.85 42.24 -12.32
N LEU A 615 9.27 41.82 -13.45
CA LEU A 615 9.32 40.45 -13.92
C LEU A 615 10.75 40.00 -14.16
N ASP A 616 11.53 40.80 -14.87
CA ASP A 616 12.93 40.50 -15.19
C ASP A 616 13.79 40.46 -13.91
N ALA A 617 13.62 41.45 -13.00
CA ALA A 617 14.33 41.46 -11.73
C ALA A 617 14.03 40.21 -10.85
N LEU A 618 12.77 39.74 -10.81
CA LEU A 618 12.39 38.56 -10.06
C LEU A 618 12.97 37.30 -10.67
N ALA A 619 12.94 37.18 -12.00
CA ALA A 619 13.46 36.04 -12.72
C ALA A 619 15.02 35.95 -12.60
N GLU A 620 15.72 37.09 -12.67
CA GLU A 620 17.17 37.16 -12.47
C GLU A 620 17.56 36.75 -11.05
N ALA A 621 16.83 37.21 -10.04
CA ALA A 621 17.03 36.79 -8.66
C ALA A 621 16.79 35.29 -8.46
N LEU A 622 15.79 34.70 -9.16
CA LEU A 622 15.58 33.25 -9.15
C LEU A 622 16.74 32.48 -9.79
N LEU A 623 17.34 33.03 -10.85
CA LEU A 623 18.52 32.41 -11.47
C LEU A 623 19.74 32.44 -10.55
N GLU A 624 19.88 33.47 -9.71
CA GLU A 624 21.00 33.62 -8.77
C GLU A 624 20.81 32.76 -7.52
N HIS A 625 19.62 32.81 -6.90
CA HIS A 625 19.36 32.19 -5.59
C HIS A 625 18.63 30.85 -5.66
N GLU A 626 18.09 30.44 -6.81
CA GLU A 626 17.26 29.26 -7.08
C GLU A 626 15.93 29.21 -6.32
N GLU A 627 15.85 29.74 -5.13
CA GLU A 627 14.66 29.82 -4.29
C GLU A 627 14.55 31.21 -3.66
N LEU A 628 13.34 31.79 -3.68
CA LEU A 628 13.03 33.06 -3.06
C LEU A 628 11.88 32.91 -2.10
N GLU A 629 12.04 33.38 -0.87
CA GLU A 629 10.99 33.45 0.13
C GLU A 629 10.17 34.74 -0.02
N ARG A 630 9.00 34.79 0.67
CA ARG A 630 8.14 35.99 0.67
C ARG A 630 8.89 37.28 0.96
N LYS A 631 9.85 37.27 1.91
CA LYS A 631 10.67 38.44 2.28
C LYS A 631 11.50 38.94 1.10
N ASP A 632 12.06 38.05 0.29
CA ASP A 632 12.91 38.42 -0.86
C ASP A 632 12.04 38.89 -2.04
N VAL A 633 10.93 38.20 -2.29
CA VAL A 633 9.93 38.63 -3.29
C VAL A 633 9.42 40.05 -2.97
N ARG A 634 9.17 40.38 -1.67
CA ARG A 634 8.75 41.72 -1.23
C ARG A 634 9.82 42.77 -1.47
N LYS A 635 11.10 42.47 -1.28
CA LYS A 635 12.20 43.39 -1.56
C LYS A 635 12.27 43.77 -3.05
N ILE A 636 11.98 42.83 -3.94
CA ILE A 636 12.05 43.01 -5.39
C ILE A 636 10.79 43.67 -5.91
N LEU A 637 9.60 43.17 -5.56
CA LEU A 637 8.32 43.62 -6.11
C LEU A 637 7.74 44.85 -5.37
N GLY A 638 8.21 45.09 -4.14
CA GLY A 638 7.68 46.17 -3.29
C GLY A 638 6.38 45.76 -2.61
N ARG A 639 5.53 46.72 -2.28
CA ARG A 639 4.28 46.50 -1.57
C ARG A 639 3.28 45.68 -2.40
N ARG A 640 2.63 44.71 -1.74
CA ARG A 640 1.61 43.88 -2.36
C ARG A 640 0.28 44.61 -2.50
N ALA A 641 -0.50 44.27 -3.51
CA ALA A 641 -1.84 44.84 -3.69
C ALA A 641 -2.78 44.38 -2.55
N GLY A 642 -3.45 45.37 -1.90
CA GLY A 642 -4.39 45.10 -0.79
C GLY A 642 -3.77 44.89 0.60
N GLU A 643 -2.49 45.18 0.76
CA GLU A 643 -1.82 45.16 2.07
C GLU A 643 -2.12 46.47 2.83
N ASP A 644 -2.73 46.38 4.03
CA ASP A 644 -3.09 47.53 4.86
C ASP A 644 -1.85 48.11 5.57
N ASP A 645 -1.85 49.45 5.86
CA ASP A 645 -0.70 50.15 6.48
C ASP A 645 -0.37 49.68 7.90
N GLU A 646 -1.29 48.96 8.58
CA GLU A 646 -1.07 48.44 9.93
C GLU A 646 -0.20 47.19 9.98
N SER A 647 -0.10 46.43 8.87
CA SER A 647 0.74 45.22 8.84
C SER A 647 2.25 45.50 8.80
N ASP A 648 2.63 46.69 8.32
CA ASP A 648 4.05 47.11 8.24
C ASP A 648 4.68 47.37 9.62
N SER A 649 3.88 47.75 10.64
CA SER A 649 4.39 47.99 11.98
C SER A 649 4.71 46.72 12.74
N VAL A 650 3.95 45.66 12.53
CA VAL A 650 4.14 44.35 13.23
C VAL A 650 5.29 43.54 12.62
N GLU A 651 5.44 43.57 11.28
CA GLU A 651 6.56 42.86 10.62
C GLU A 651 7.90 43.61 10.78
N ALA A 652 7.89 44.93 10.91
CA ALA A 652 9.08 45.73 11.19
C ALA A 652 9.56 45.57 12.65
N GLU A 653 8.65 45.42 13.59
CA GLU A 653 9.00 45.14 15.00
C GLU A 653 9.56 43.71 15.17
N THR A 654 9.01 42.72 14.47
CA THR A 654 9.50 41.33 14.53
C THR A 654 10.88 41.18 13.88
N SER A 655 11.13 41.86 12.76
CA SER A 655 12.44 41.85 12.10
C SER A 655 13.52 42.61 12.86
N ALA A 656 13.15 43.70 13.59
CA ALA A 656 14.06 44.43 14.44
C ALA A 656 14.41 43.65 15.75
N GLU A 657 13.47 42.84 16.25
CA GLU A 657 13.74 41.93 17.39
C GLU A 657 14.63 40.75 16.98
N GLU A 658 14.45 40.20 15.77
CA GLU A 658 15.32 39.13 15.24
C GLU A 658 16.75 39.62 14.94
N GLU A 659 16.93 40.82 14.37
CA GLU A 659 18.26 41.43 14.19
C GLU A 659 18.94 41.78 15.53
N SER A 660 18.17 42.20 16.53
CA SER A 660 18.68 42.49 17.88
C SER A 660 19.11 41.19 18.59
N ALA A 661 18.36 40.10 18.45
CA ALA A 661 18.72 38.81 19.04
C ALA A 661 19.94 38.16 18.36
N ALA A 662 20.12 38.35 17.06
CA ALA A 662 21.30 37.89 16.34
C ALA A 662 22.56 38.70 16.67
N ALA A 663 22.41 40.01 16.97
CA ALA A 663 23.52 40.87 17.41
C ALA A 663 23.97 40.56 18.85
N ASP A 664 23.05 40.24 19.76
CA ASP A 664 23.37 39.88 21.14
C ASP A 664 24.04 38.49 21.25
N SER A 665 23.69 37.55 20.38
CA SER A 665 24.36 36.23 20.34
C SER A 665 25.79 36.27 19.79
N ALA A 666 26.15 37.31 19.04
CA ALA A 666 27.50 37.51 18.51
C ALA A 666 28.45 38.23 19.50
N ALA A 667 27.90 38.85 20.57
CA ALA A 667 28.67 39.63 21.53
C ALA A 667 29.17 38.80 22.73
N ASP A 668 28.70 37.57 22.94
CA ASP A 668 29.06 36.74 24.10
C ASP A 668 29.95 35.54 23.74
N SER A 669 31.03 35.80 22.96
CA SER A 669 32.13 34.84 22.78
C SER A 669 33.29 35.23 23.68
N PRO A 670 33.69 34.44 24.70
CA PRO A 670 34.83 34.75 25.51
C PRO A 670 36.13 34.63 24.73
N SER A 671 36.89 35.73 24.67
CA SER A 671 38.25 35.79 24.15
C SER A 671 39.17 34.84 24.94
N ILE A 672 39.65 33.80 24.27
CA ILE A 672 40.73 32.96 24.84
C ILE A 672 42.04 33.67 24.58
N GLU A 673 42.68 34.13 25.67
CA GLU A 673 44.05 34.62 25.70
C GLU A 673 45.03 33.52 25.28
N SER A 674 45.90 33.89 24.38
CA SER A 674 47.04 33.09 23.93
C SER A 674 48.13 33.04 24.97
N ASP A 675 48.30 31.90 25.64
CA ASP A 675 49.53 31.61 26.40
C ASP A 675 50.48 30.73 25.56
N THR A 676 51.66 31.29 25.32
CA THR A 676 52.81 30.75 24.64
C THR A 676 53.49 29.69 25.49
N ILE A 677 53.63 28.45 25.03
CA ILE A 677 54.63 27.50 25.57
C ILE A 677 55.31 26.75 24.41
N LEU A 678 56.55 27.14 24.21
CA LEU A 678 57.79 26.44 23.81
C LEU A 678 57.74 25.04 23.19
N GLU A 679 58.50 25.00 22.11
CA GLU A 679 59.03 23.86 21.35
C GLU A 679 59.59 22.73 22.21
N SER A 680 59.37 21.50 21.82
CA SER A 680 60.35 20.43 21.92
C SER A 680 60.19 19.46 20.72
N ASP A 681 61.22 19.40 19.94
CA ASP A 681 61.52 18.44 18.89
C ASP A 681 61.31 17.00 19.31
N THR A 682 60.70 16.22 18.45
CA THR A 682 61.11 14.82 18.26
C THR A 682 60.73 14.37 16.82
N GLN A 683 61.78 14.27 16.01
CA GLN A 683 61.80 13.51 14.78
C GLN A 683 61.50 12.04 15.06
N ILE A 684 60.62 11.44 14.28
CA ILE A 684 60.69 10.01 13.95
C ILE A 684 60.26 9.80 12.49
N ASP A 685 61.19 9.20 11.84
CA ASP A 685 61.48 8.62 10.56
C ASP A 685 60.33 8.01 9.75
N LEU A 686 60.41 8.27 8.46
CA LEU A 686 59.69 7.60 7.39
C LEU A 686 60.41 6.27 7.05
N THR A 687 59.71 5.17 6.99
CA THR A 687 60.05 4.07 6.05
C THR A 687 58.78 3.48 5.52
N ASP A 688 58.78 3.39 4.20
CA ASP A 688 57.93 2.66 3.27
C ASP A 688 57.65 1.22 3.70
N ASP A 689 56.47 0.73 3.33
CA ASP A 689 56.40 -0.58 2.65
C ASP A 689 55.06 -0.69 1.85
N GLU A 690 55.26 -0.94 0.59
CA GLU A 690 54.30 -1.36 -0.40
C GLU A 690 53.85 -2.81 -0.20
N GLU A 691 52.76 -3.11 -0.87
CA GLU A 691 52.32 -4.39 -1.48
C GLU A 691 51.23 -5.23 -0.77
N SER A 692 50.17 -5.29 -1.59
CA SER A 692 49.41 -6.48 -2.05
C SER A 692 48.50 -7.23 -1.02
N THR A 693 47.28 -7.20 -1.17
CA THR A 693 46.37 -8.01 -2.06
C THR A 693 44.95 -7.47 -2.04
#